data_a09fd70bec2d89b1615b775044623e78
#
_entry.id   a09fd70bec2d89b1615b775044623e78
#
_cell.length_a   1.000
_cell.length_b   1.000
_cell.length_c   1.000
_cell.angle_alpha   90.00
_cell.angle_beta   90.00
_cell.angle_gamma   90.00
#
_symmetry.space_group_name_H-M   'P 1'
#
loop_
_entity.id
_entity.type
_entity.pdbx_description
1 polymer ?
#
loop_
_entity_poly.entity_id
_entity_poly.type
_entity_poly.pdbx_seq_one_letter_code
_entity_poly.pdbx_strand_id
1 'polypeptide(L)'
;MLRRIMLLAGAAVSPASGAWAQASPAPPPTSSTSQDEQEIVVRADPSQRTSIDRDTYVVRDTAEARTSNALDLLARIPALTVQPDNSIRLLGTTGVTVLIDGRPSPNPNVLRDLQGSEIARIEVVSNPSAQFSASGTGGIINIVTRRNALNGLRGSVAASASRYGGSELRAAPSWTHGDWTISGNLGWTRIVSLSESTRERLSLGPSPAPDSVESLRSRSRIEFLNGSGQVSYRPTPKRTITFQGGLFAAEVRTSGSSEIETTANPGAPLAQLISSDADYRAYFASLEYREEGDRPGELLTTSVQQYRSDPTSDVSTDFGAGQFRFRSDAFTRARIFKLDYVRPLQGGQRLLIGGSVNDTHDFNMLEQGGDLPFGGNPFPPASQIDGSTLEVASYASYQFPLLGGTVLAGFRIESRDYDFADPSLGRGPSDAHFFPSLHLERRLARWLTANLSYSRRIFWPGIQQLSPALRFSDSTTANAGNPALRPELTDAIEAKLRAEAAHQTISLTLFNRRTDNVFSSLSILTDDGVLVTQPVNLGVRTDRGASLAVQGPIVRGLTYSVNANLIDRRIEREDFGIFRLQQSTNYSATAQIGYRDGADGRAGADNFTVTANYSGPYDDGLVRRSSFFRASASWSHAITDRLSGVLTIEDIFGPTEFRSSTFSDTAVTRTTFLSDGPRFKLALTYSLGRPGQPQPPIPASPPVPVPGAQ
;
A
#
# COMPACT_ATOMS: atom_id res chain seq x y z
N MET A 1 2.00 -5.83 -41.83
CA MET A 1 0.56 -5.52 -41.80
C MET A 1 0.31 -4.26 -40.94
N LEU A 2 1.04 -3.19 -41.21
CA LEU A 2 0.96 -1.90 -40.48
C LEU A 2 0.94 -0.77 -41.51
N ARG A 3 -0.18 -0.71 -42.25
CA ARG A 3 -0.38 0.37 -43.23
C ARG A 3 -1.85 0.39 -43.68
N ARG A 4 -2.76 0.75 -42.74
CA ARG A 4 -4.16 1.12 -43.11
C ARG A 4 -4.91 1.48 -41.83
N ILE A 5 -4.64 2.62 -41.23
CA ILE A 5 -5.57 3.44 -40.40
C ILE A 5 -4.85 4.80 -40.23
N MET A 6 -4.77 5.54 -41.34
CA MET A 6 -4.52 6.97 -41.36
C MET A 6 -5.13 7.49 -42.65
N LEU A 7 -6.41 7.86 -42.57
CA LEU A 7 -7.11 8.67 -43.60
C LEU A 7 -8.58 8.77 -43.18
N LEU A 8 -8.89 9.83 -42.45
CA LEU A 8 -10.22 10.47 -42.42
C LEU A 8 -10.23 11.55 -41.32
N ALA A 9 -9.64 12.71 -41.69
CA ALA A 9 -9.98 14.00 -41.08
C ALA A 9 -9.47 15.09 -42.06
N GLY A 10 -10.28 15.42 -42.99
CA GLY A 10 -10.07 16.53 -43.88
C GLY A 10 -11.34 16.83 -44.66
N ALA A 11 -11.99 17.93 -44.34
CA ALA A 11 -12.97 18.71 -45.09
C ALA A 11 -13.97 19.32 -44.10
N ALA A 12 -14.36 20.58 -44.12
CA ALA A 12 -14.21 21.70 -44.99
C ALA A 12 -14.73 22.92 -44.23
N VAL A 13 -14.01 24.00 -44.30
CA VAL A 13 -14.48 25.33 -43.90
C VAL A 13 -15.25 25.93 -45.06
N SER A 14 -16.46 26.43 -44.82
CA SER A 14 -17.10 27.41 -45.71
C SER A 14 -17.81 28.46 -44.89
N PRO A 15 -17.70 29.76 -45.22
CA PRO A 15 -18.25 30.85 -44.46
C PRO A 15 -19.68 31.19 -44.92
N ALA A 16 -20.57 31.50 -44.00
CA ALA A 16 -21.83 32.14 -44.29
C ALA A 16 -21.93 33.48 -43.56
N SER A 17 -22.11 34.49 -44.30
CA SER A 17 -22.29 35.89 -43.96
C SER A 17 -23.68 36.22 -43.38
N GLY A 18 -23.66 37.05 -42.36
CA GLY A 18 -24.53 38.21 -42.19
C GLY A 18 -26.01 38.04 -41.87
N ALA A 19 -26.41 38.51 -40.66
CA ALA A 19 -27.58 39.40 -40.48
C ALA A 19 -27.50 40.03 -39.09
N TRP A 20 -27.52 41.35 -39.05
CA TRP A 20 -27.65 42.16 -37.84
C TRP A 20 -29.11 42.20 -37.40
N ALA A 21 -29.42 41.73 -36.21
CA ALA A 21 -30.72 42.04 -35.55
C ALA A 21 -30.36 42.63 -34.19
N GLN A 22 -30.84 43.89 -33.98
CA GLN A 22 -30.78 44.59 -32.72
C GLN A 22 -31.66 43.89 -31.69
N ALA A 23 -31.11 43.50 -30.55
CA ALA A 23 -31.85 43.00 -29.41
C ALA A 23 -31.71 43.97 -28.21
N SER A 24 -32.83 44.27 -27.57
CA SER A 24 -32.97 45.07 -26.36
C SER A 24 -32.16 44.56 -25.18
N PRO A 25 -31.73 45.39 -24.20
CA PRO A 25 -30.89 44.96 -23.10
C PRO A 25 -31.67 44.04 -22.14
N ALA A 26 -31.10 42.85 -21.92
CA ALA A 26 -31.53 41.92 -20.90
C ALA A 26 -31.10 42.36 -19.51
N PRO A 27 -31.84 42.01 -18.44
CA PRO A 27 -31.44 42.33 -17.06
C PRO A 27 -30.14 41.63 -16.68
N PRO A 28 -29.35 42.15 -15.70
CA PRO A 28 -28.08 41.60 -15.36
C PRO A 28 -28.23 40.16 -14.84
N PRO A 29 -27.37 39.25 -15.26
CA PRO A 29 -27.40 37.89 -14.75
C PRO A 29 -27.02 37.92 -13.27
N THR A 30 -27.91 37.38 -12.43
CA THR A 30 -27.53 36.89 -11.10
C THR A 30 -26.40 35.89 -11.28
N SER A 31 -25.25 36.24 -10.79
CA SER A 31 -24.06 35.38 -10.77
C SER A 31 -24.32 34.15 -9.90
N SER A 32 -24.89 33.12 -10.49
CA SER A 32 -24.69 31.76 -10.01
C SER A 32 -23.29 31.33 -10.44
N THR A 33 -22.34 31.47 -9.54
CA THR A 33 -21.02 30.82 -9.66
C THR A 33 -21.24 29.31 -9.60
N SER A 34 -21.59 28.72 -10.74
CA SER A 34 -21.43 27.29 -10.94
C SER A 34 -19.91 27.06 -10.99
N GLN A 35 -19.33 26.66 -9.88
CA GLN A 35 -18.03 26.02 -9.86
C GLN A 35 -18.19 24.71 -10.63
N ASP A 36 -17.87 24.74 -11.94
CA ASP A 36 -17.65 23.55 -12.75
C ASP A 36 -16.38 22.88 -12.22
N GLU A 37 -16.51 22.11 -11.14
CA GLU A 37 -15.45 21.31 -10.57
C GLU A 37 -15.29 20.04 -11.40
N GLN A 38 -14.25 20.04 -12.22
CA GLN A 38 -13.80 18.85 -12.95
C GLN A 38 -13.22 17.85 -11.94
N GLU A 39 -13.77 16.66 -11.88
CA GLU A 39 -13.53 15.71 -10.82
C GLU A 39 -12.66 14.54 -11.26
N ILE A 40 -11.49 14.40 -10.60
CA ILE A 40 -10.72 13.17 -10.51
C ILE A 40 -11.18 12.47 -9.23
N VAL A 41 -11.42 11.16 -9.27
CA VAL A 41 -11.87 10.39 -8.08
C VAL A 41 -10.93 10.57 -6.89
N VAL A 42 -9.64 10.75 -7.18
CA VAL A 42 -8.61 11.06 -6.18
C VAL A 42 -7.84 12.29 -6.65
N ARG A 43 -7.99 13.41 -5.96
CA ARG A 43 -7.35 14.67 -6.30
C ARG A 43 -6.51 15.19 -5.13
N ALA A 44 -5.30 15.69 -5.44
CA ALA A 44 -4.55 16.49 -4.49
C ALA A 44 -5.27 17.82 -4.25
N ASP A 45 -5.66 18.09 -3.01
CA ASP A 45 -6.30 19.33 -2.61
C ASP A 45 -5.43 20.05 -1.56
N PRO A 46 -4.70 21.12 -1.95
CA PRO A 46 -3.86 21.86 -1.02
C PRO A 46 -4.63 22.53 0.10
N SER A 47 -5.90 22.89 -0.14
CA SER A 47 -6.74 23.56 0.87
C SER A 47 -7.14 22.64 2.02
N GLN A 48 -7.03 21.31 1.80
CA GLN A 48 -7.32 20.29 2.80
C GLN A 48 -6.06 19.67 3.43
N ARG A 49 -4.88 20.24 3.19
CA ARG A 49 -3.65 19.79 3.86
C ARG A 49 -3.79 19.92 5.37
N THR A 50 -3.61 18.80 6.04
CA THR A 50 -3.63 18.75 7.51
C THR A 50 -2.29 19.17 8.11
N SER A 51 -1.18 19.08 7.36
CA SER A 51 0.18 19.41 7.76
C SER A 51 1.09 19.61 6.53
N ILE A 52 2.24 20.31 6.71
CA ILE A 52 3.22 20.55 5.65
C ILE A 52 4.04 19.30 5.26
N ASP A 53 3.98 18.25 6.07
CA ASP A 53 4.73 17.01 5.89
C ASP A 53 4.02 15.97 5.01
N ARG A 54 2.83 16.27 4.44
CA ARG A 54 2.03 15.33 3.69
C ARG A 54 1.30 15.92 2.51
N ASP A 55 1.06 15.08 1.50
CA ASP A 55 0.12 15.36 0.41
C ASP A 55 -1.23 14.73 0.71
N THR A 56 -2.29 15.48 0.52
CA THR A 56 -3.65 15.03 0.79
C THR A 56 -4.41 14.86 -0.51
N TYR A 57 -4.96 13.67 -0.72
CA TYR A 57 -5.79 13.32 -1.89
C TYR A 57 -7.21 13.04 -1.42
N VAL A 58 -8.13 13.91 -1.78
CA VAL A 58 -9.55 13.77 -1.40
C VAL A 58 -10.20 12.73 -2.31
N VAL A 59 -10.89 11.78 -1.71
CA VAL A 59 -11.69 10.78 -2.41
C VAL A 59 -13.14 11.24 -2.40
N ARG A 60 -13.71 11.52 -3.58
CA ARG A 60 -15.10 11.90 -3.71
C ARG A 60 -15.99 10.67 -3.77
N ASP A 61 -17.25 10.80 -3.32
CA ASP A 61 -18.23 9.71 -3.33
C ASP A 61 -18.87 9.57 -4.71
N THR A 62 -18.10 9.05 -5.66
CA THR A 62 -18.55 8.79 -7.03
C THR A 62 -18.97 7.33 -7.21
N ALA A 63 -19.68 7.02 -8.31
CA ALA A 63 -20.01 5.65 -8.67
C ALA A 63 -18.76 4.76 -8.77
N GLU A 64 -17.66 5.31 -9.29
CA GLU A 64 -16.38 4.63 -9.39
C GLU A 64 -15.73 4.40 -8.02
N ALA A 65 -15.73 5.39 -7.12
CA ALA A 65 -15.22 5.21 -5.76
C ALA A 65 -16.03 4.15 -4.99
N ARG A 66 -17.32 4.02 -5.24
CA ARG A 66 -18.18 3.01 -4.60
C ARG A 66 -17.90 1.58 -5.06
N THR A 67 -17.29 1.41 -6.21
CA THR A 67 -16.96 0.09 -6.81
C THR A 67 -15.47 -0.22 -6.76
N SER A 68 -14.61 0.77 -6.48
CA SER A 68 -13.18 0.62 -6.30
C SER A 68 -12.83 0.30 -4.85
N ASN A 69 -11.77 -0.44 -4.63
CA ASN A 69 -11.17 -0.63 -3.31
C ASN A 69 -10.00 0.36 -3.09
N ALA A 70 -9.40 0.33 -1.90
CA ALA A 70 -8.30 1.24 -1.60
C ALA A 70 -7.07 1.02 -2.50
N LEU A 71 -6.74 -0.22 -2.90
CA LEU A 71 -5.63 -0.48 -3.85
C LEU A 71 -5.88 0.17 -5.20
N ASP A 72 -7.11 0.08 -5.73
CA ASP A 72 -7.49 0.70 -6.99
C ASP A 72 -7.31 2.22 -6.93
N LEU A 73 -7.64 2.84 -5.79
CA LEU A 73 -7.45 4.28 -5.57
C LEU A 73 -5.97 4.64 -5.39
N LEU A 74 -5.21 3.84 -4.66
CA LEU A 74 -3.78 4.06 -4.46
C LEU A 74 -3.00 3.97 -5.78
N ALA A 75 -3.39 3.08 -6.68
CA ALA A 75 -2.79 2.97 -8.01
C ALA A 75 -2.92 4.26 -8.85
N ARG A 76 -3.82 5.17 -8.47
CA ARG A 76 -4.07 6.45 -9.15
C ARG A 76 -3.36 7.63 -8.50
N ILE A 77 -2.77 7.43 -7.32
CA ILE A 77 -2.08 8.50 -6.62
C ILE A 77 -0.68 8.66 -7.20
N PRO A 78 -0.29 9.89 -7.57
CA PRO A 78 1.08 10.19 -7.96
C PRO A 78 2.09 9.73 -6.89
N ALA A 79 3.27 9.33 -7.33
CA ALA A 79 4.34 8.78 -6.50
C ALA A 79 4.11 7.37 -5.96
N LEU A 80 2.93 6.76 -6.09
CA LEU A 80 2.65 5.39 -5.70
C LEU A 80 2.71 4.44 -6.90
N THR A 81 3.21 3.23 -6.68
CA THR A 81 3.17 2.13 -7.65
C THR A 81 2.69 0.88 -6.94
N VAL A 82 1.57 0.32 -7.39
CA VAL A 82 1.05 -0.96 -6.91
C VAL A 82 1.66 -2.08 -7.75
N GLN A 83 2.36 -3.01 -7.09
CA GLN A 83 3.05 -4.13 -7.73
C GLN A 83 2.09 -5.29 -8.02
N PRO A 84 2.48 -6.28 -8.86
CA PRO A 84 1.65 -7.47 -9.13
C PRO A 84 1.30 -8.29 -7.87
N ASP A 85 2.17 -8.28 -6.88
CA ASP A 85 1.97 -8.92 -5.56
C ASP A 85 1.14 -8.07 -4.59
N ASN A 86 0.59 -6.91 -5.06
CA ASN A 86 -0.13 -5.87 -4.31
C ASN A 86 0.71 -5.13 -3.27
N SER A 87 2.02 -5.33 -3.25
CA SER A 87 2.90 -4.45 -2.49
C SER A 87 2.90 -3.03 -3.09
N ILE A 88 3.09 -2.03 -2.22
CA ILE A 88 3.07 -0.64 -2.62
C ILE A 88 4.49 -0.10 -2.55
N ARG A 89 4.87 0.65 -3.58
CA ARG A 89 6.09 1.46 -3.58
C ARG A 89 5.73 2.93 -3.58
N LEU A 90 6.43 3.70 -2.78
CA LEU A 90 6.34 5.15 -2.75
C LEU A 90 7.65 5.73 -3.28
N LEU A 91 7.57 6.57 -4.31
CA LEU A 91 8.75 7.08 -5.03
C LEU A 91 9.70 5.93 -5.47
N GLY A 92 9.13 4.78 -5.85
CA GLY A 92 9.87 3.58 -6.25
C GLY A 92 10.54 2.79 -5.11
N THR A 93 10.43 3.21 -3.85
CA THR A 93 10.98 2.49 -2.68
C THR A 93 9.95 1.58 -2.04
N THR A 94 10.42 0.46 -1.46
CA THR A 94 9.66 -0.49 -0.65
C THR A 94 9.63 -0.07 0.83
N GLY A 95 8.95 -0.82 1.70
CA GLY A 95 8.90 -0.52 3.13
C GLY A 95 7.91 0.60 3.50
N VAL A 96 6.87 0.78 2.68
CA VAL A 96 5.80 1.75 2.93
C VAL A 96 4.89 1.24 4.05
N THR A 97 4.66 2.07 5.06
CA THR A 97 3.72 1.78 6.15
C THR A 97 2.32 2.26 5.79
N VAL A 98 1.32 1.38 5.86
CA VAL A 98 -0.08 1.73 5.63
C VAL A 98 -0.80 1.87 6.97
N LEU A 99 -1.48 3.00 7.14
CA LEU A 99 -2.28 3.33 8.32
C LEU A 99 -3.74 3.55 7.90
N ILE A 100 -4.66 3.15 8.76
CA ILE A 100 -6.08 3.50 8.67
C ILE A 100 -6.40 4.41 9.86
N ASP A 101 -6.86 5.64 9.59
CA ASP A 101 -7.10 6.66 10.60
C ASP A 101 -5.92 6.88 11.57
N GLY A 102 -4.68 6.83 11.01
CA GLY A 102 -3.43 7.04 11.76
C GLY A 102 -2.93 5.82 12.54
N ARG A 103 -3.48 4.62 12.33
CA ARG A 103 -3.14 3.38 13.05
C ARG A 103 -2.81 2.24 12.09
N PRO A 104 -1.89 1.34 12.44
CA PRO A 104 -1.68 0.10 11.70
C PRO A 104 -2.98 -0.73 11.66
N SER A 105 -3.29 -1.30 10.50
CA SER A 105 -4.42 -2.22 10.38
C SER A 105 -3.98 -3.65 10.71
N PRO A 106 -4.71 -4.37 11.56
CA PRO A 106 -4.45 -5.78 11.81
C PRO A 106 -4.90 -6.69 10.65
N ASN A 107 -5.72 -6.16 9.73
CA ASN A 107 -6.16 -6.88 8.55
C ASN A 107 -5.09 -6.76 7.44
N PRO A 108 -4.39 -7.85 7.06
CA PRO A 108 -3.38 -7.82 6.01
C PRO A 108 -3.95 -7.48 4.62
N ASN A 109 -5.26 -7.68 4.42
CA ASN A 109 -5.96 -7.40 3.18
C ASN A 109 -6.77 -6.10 3.21
N VAL A 110 -6.55 -5.23 4.22
CA VAL A 110 -7.35 -4.00 4.42
C VAL A 110 -7.46 -3.14 3.16
N LEU A 111 -6.42 -3.08 2.35
CA LEU A 111 -6.42 -2.28 1.13
C LEU A 111 -7.32 -2.85 0.03
N ARG A 112 -7.55 -4.15 0.03
CA ARG A 112 -8.52 -4.81 -0.85
C ARG A 112 -9.94 -4.71 -0.30
N ASP A 113 -10.06 -4.68 1.03
CA ASP A 113 -11.34 -4.74 1.72
C ASP A 113 -12.01 -3.37 1.86
N LEU A 114 -11.21 -2.31 2.04
CA LEU A 114 -11.71 -0.96 2.23
C LEU A 114 -12.20 -0.37 0.91
N GLN A 115 -13.50 -0.04 0.86
CA GLN A 115 -14.09 0.56 -0.34
C GLN A 115 -13.73 2.05 -0.46
N GLY A 116 -13.61 2.53 -1.69
CA GLY A 116 -13.37 3.94 -1.95
C GLY A 116 -14.48 4.86 -1.43
N SER A 117 -15.73 4.37 -1.37
CA SER A 117 -16.84 5.12 -0.76
C SER A 117 -16.67 5.35 0.75
N GLU A 118 -15.90 4.50 1.44
CA GLU A 118 -15.60 4.63 2.87
C GLU A 118 -14.41 5.56 3.12
N ILE A 119 -13.65 5.89 2.09
CA ILE A 119 -12.45 6.71 2.18
C ILE A 119 -12.82 8.18 1.97
N ALA A 120 -12.47 9.03 2.93
CA ALA A 120 -12.62 10.48 2.81
C ALA A 120 -11.44 11.10 2.05
N ARG A 121 -10.23 10.69 2.43
CA ARG A 121 -8.97 11.15 1.83
C ARG A 121 -7.85 10.15 2.08
N ILE A 122 -6.83 10.27 1.28
CA ILE A 122 -5.57 9.51 1.41
C ILE A 122 -4.45 10.53 1.61
N GLU A 123 -3.70 10.37 2.68
CA GLU A 123 -2.55 11.21 3.02
C GLU A 123 -1.27 10.42 2.68
N VAL A 124 -0.44 10.99 1.81
CA VAL A 124 0.84 10.41 1.41
C VAL A 124 1.96 11.22 2.02
N VAL A 125 2.78 10.56 2.81
CA VAL A 125 3.89 11.14 3.56
C VAL A 125 5.18 10.48 3.09
N SER A 126 5.85 11.08 2.12
CA SER A 126 7.09 10.53 1.56
C SER A 126 8.28 10.65 2.51
N ASN A 127 8.30 11.71 3.29
CA ASN A 127 9.31 11.97 4.31
C ASN A 127 8.62 12.31 5.63
N PRO A 128 8.32 11.31 6.50
CA PRO A 128 7.47 11.52 7.67
C PRO A 128 8.12 12.37 8.76
N SER A 129 7.30 13.24 9.39
CA SER A 129 7.69 14.02 10.57
C SER A 129 7.70 13.18 11.85
N ALA A 130 8.17 13.73 12.96
CA ALA A 130 8.36 13.04 14.24
C ALA A 130 7.07 12.48 14.87
N GLN A 131 5.88 12.97 14.49
CA GLN A 131 4.59 12.44 14.99
C GLN A 131 4.28 11.01 14.53
N PHE A 132 4.93 10.55 13.45
CA PHE A 132 4.79 9.19 12.96
C PHE A 132 5.83 8.27 13.59
N SER A 133 5.51 6.96 13.71
CA SER A 133 6.51 5.97 14.09
C SER A 133 7.73 6.08 13.20
N ALA A 134 8.92 5.95 13.75
CA ALA A 134 10.15 5.96 12.98
C ALA A 134 10.29 4.73 12.08
N SER A 135 9.51 3.67 12.31
CA SER A 135 9.39 2.52 11.40
C SER A 135 8.76 2.93 10.07
N GLY A 136 9.17 2.30 8.97
CA GLY A 136 8.68 2.62 7.63
C GLY A 136 9.62 3.55 6.87
N THR A 137 10.75 3.02 6.46
CA THR A 137 11.79 3.74 5.69
C THR A 137 11.34 4.17 4.30
N GLY A 138 10.30 3.53 3.74
CA GLY A 138 9.70 3.85 2.44
C GLY A 138 8.64 4.96 2.48
N GLY A 139 8.31 5.52 3.66
CA GLY A 139 7.25 6.51 3.83
C GLY A 139 5.94 5.92 4.38
N ILE A 140 4.89 6.76 4.46
CA ILE A 140 3.61 6.39 5.07
C ILE A 140 2.46 6.74 4.14
N ILE A 141 1.47 5.86 4.07
CA ILE A 141 0.16 6.09 3.48
C ILE A 141 -0.87 6.00 4.59
N ASN A 142 -1.55 7.11 4.88
CA ASN A 142 -2.63 7.12 5.86
C ASN A 142 -3.98 7.28 5.15
N ILE A 143 -4.80 6.26 5.21
CA ILE A 143 -6.16 6.28 4.67
C ILE A 143 -7.10 6.75 5.76
N VAL A 144 -7.73 7.90 5.54
CA VAL A 144 -8.66 8.49 6.48
C VAL A 144 -10.08 8.13 6.05
N THR A 145 -10.81 7.47 6.93
CA THR A 145 -12.16 7.01 6.64
C THR A 145 -13.18 8.15 6.74
N ARG A 146 -14.29 7.96 6.04
CA ARG A 146 -15.36 8.95 5.95
C ARG A 146 -16.21 8.94 7.20
N ARG A 147 -16.39 10.09 7.82
CA ARG A 147 -17.28 10.27 8.97
C ARG A 147 -18.60 10.88 8.48
N ASN A 148 -19.69 10.15 8.60
CA ASN A 148 -21.01 10.64 8.18
C ASN A 148 -21.54 11.65 9.19
N ALA A 149 -21.73 12.91 8.75
CA ALA A 149 -22.24 13.99 9.61
C ALA A 149 -23.76 14.21 9.49
N LEU A 150 -24.46 13.51 8.57
CA LEU A 150 -25.89 13.74 8.29
C LEU A 150 -26.74 12.65 8.93
N ASN A 151 -27.83 13.06 9.58
CA ASN A 151 -28.80 12.16 10.21
C ASN A 151 -29.47 11.20 9.20
N GLY A 152 -29.77 9.98 9.66
CA GLY A 152 -30.45 8.94 8.91
C GLY A 152 -29.55 7.77 8.49
N LEU A 153 -30.17 6.80 7.81
CA LEU A 153 -29.50 5.62 7.26
C LEU A 153 -28.85 5.94 5.91
N ARG A 154 -27.61 5.53 5.75
CA ARG A 154 -26.79 5.67 4.53
C ARG A 154 -25.93 4.44 4.33
N GLY A 155 -25.25 4.39 3.21
CA GLY A 155 -24.28 3.35 2.92
C GLY A 155 -24.47 2.75 1.55
N SER A 156 -23.92 1.55 1.35
CA SER A 156 -24.01 0.83 0.09
C SER A 156 -24.08 -0.67 0.30
N VAL A 157 -24.67 -1.34 -0.69
CA VAL A 157 -24.56 -2.79 -0.87
C VAL A 157 -24.02 -3.01 -2.27
N ALA A 158 -22.96 -3.82 -2.39
CA ALA A 158 -22.33 -4.12 -3.65
C ALA A 158 -22.17 -5.63 -3.85
N ALA A 159 -22.35 -6.06 -5.09
CA ALA A 159 -22.06 -7.42 -5.52
C ALA A 159 -21.22 -7.39 -6.78
N SER A 160 -20.24 -8.28 -6.88
CA SER A 160 -19.43 -8.40 -8.09
C SER A 160 -19.14 -9.85 -8.45
N ALA A 161 -18.92 -10.08 -9.74
CA ALA A 161 -18.46 -11.35 -10.28
C ALA A 161 -17.29 -11.10 -11.24
N SER A 162 -16.34 -12.02 -11.27
CA SER A 162 -15.20 -11.96 -12.15
C SER A 162 -14.95 -13.30 -12.84
N ARG A 163 -14.11 -13.29 -13.88
CA ARG A 163 -13.65 -14.48 -14.58
C ARG A 163 -13.09 -15.49 -13.57
N TYR A 164 -13.15 -16.76 -13.88
CA TYR A 164 -12.72 -17.92 -13.07
C TYR A 164 -13.53 -18.17 -11.78
N GLY A 165 -14.69 -17.51 -11.59
CA GLY A 165 -15.59 -17.71 -10.46
C GLY A 165 -15.23 -16.89 -9.22
N GLY A 166 -14.44 -15.83 -9.39
CA GLY A 166 -14.28 -14.81 -8.35
C GLY A 166 -15.61 -14.07 -8.13
N SER A 167 -15.95 -13.81 -6.89
CA SER A 167 -17.20 -13.14 -6.50
C SER A 167 -17.02 -12.38 -5.19
N GLU A 168 -17.84 -11.35 -5.03
CA GLU A 168 -17.74 -10.46 -3.86
C GLU A 168 -19.14 -9.96 -3.50
N LEU A 169 -19.43 -9.92 -2.21
CA LEU A 169 -20.64 -9.32 -1.65
C LEU A 169 -20.21 -8.43 -0.48
N ARG A 170 -20.65 -7.17 -0.49
CA ARG A 170 -20.33 -6.20 0.56
C ARG A 170 -21.54 -5.38 0.97
N ALA A 171 -21.55 -4.98 2.23
CA ALA A 171 -22.52 -4.03 2.78
C ALA A 171 -21.81 -3.09 3.76
N ALA A 172 -21.98 -1.79 3.57
CA ALA A 172 -21.39 -0.74 4.40
C ALA A 172 -22.47 0.25 4.88
N PRO A 173 -23.37 -0.16 5.81
CA PRO A 173 -24.37 0.72 6.37
C PRO A 173 -23.78 1.69 7.41
N SER A 174 -24.35 2.89 7.48
CA SER A 174 -24.07 3.87 8.52
C SER A 174 -25.37 4.58 8.90
N TRP A 175 -25.59 4.70 10.21
CA TRP A 175 -26.76 5.38 10.77
C TRP A 175 -26.30 6.46 11.74
N THR A 176 -26.81 7.67 11.59
CA THR A 176 -26.52 8.80 12.46
C THR A 176 -27.84 9.35 13.02
N HIS A 177 -27.91 9.52 14.32
CA HIS A 177 -29.03 10.13 15.00
C HIS A 177 -28.55 10.91 16.24
N GLY A 178 -28.79 12.23 16.24
CA GLY A 178 -28.27 13.10 17.29
C GLY A 178 -26.75 12.98 17.44
N ASP A 179 -26.30 12.66 18.64
CA ASP A 179 -24.88 12.55 18.98
C ASP A 179 -24.26 11.18 18.67
N TRP A 180 -25.04 10.25 18.14
CA TRP A 180 -24.61 8.88 17.85
C TRP A 180 -24.43 8.64 16.36
N THR A 181 -23.30 8.02 16.02
CA THR A 181 -23.07 7.45 14.69
C THR A 181 -22.68 5.99 14.85
N ILE A 182 -23.41 5.10 14.19
CA ILE A 182 -23.13 3.67 14.14
C ILE A 182 -22.87 3.33 12.68
N SER A 183 -21.72 2.73 12.39
CA SER A 183 -21.39 2.25 11.05
C SER A 183 -20.84 0.84 11.11
N GLY A 184 -20.99 0.11 10.01
CA GLY A 184 -20.48 -1.24 9.88
C GLY A 184 -20.01 -1.51 8.46
N ASN A 185 -19.13 -2.48 8.33
CA ASN A 185 -18.70 -3.04 7.05
C ASN A 185 -18.78 -4.56 7.19
N LEU A 186 -19.45 -5.20 6.24
CA LEU A 186 -19.53 -6.65 6.10
C LEU A 186 -19.16 -7.00 4.69
N GLY A 187 -18.20 -7.89 4.50
CA GLY A 187 -17.73 -8.31 3.19
C GLY A 187 -17.44 -9.81 3.15
N TRP A 188 -17.86 -10.45 2.08
CA TRP A 188 -17.42 -11.77 1.69
C TRP A 188 -16.83 -11.69 0.29
N THR A 189 -15.66 -12.28 0.10
CA THR A 189 -14.96 -12.28 -1.18
C THR A 189 -14.38 -13.65 -1.45
N ARG A 190 -14.55 -14.11 -2.70
CA ARG A 190 -13.88 -15.28 -3.26
C ARG A 190 -13.00 -14.82 -4.42
N ILE A 191 -11.73 -15.18 -4.38
CA ILE A 191 -10.77 -14.98 -5.46
C ILE A 191 -10.34 -16.36 -5.95
N VAL A 192 -10.31 -16.56 -7.26
CA VAL A 192 -9.73 -17.74 -7.89
C VAL A 192 -8.66 -17.26 -8.85
N SER A 193 -7.46 -17.80 -8.73
CA SER A 193 -6.34 -17.51 -9.63
C SER A 193 -5.70 -18.79 -10.13
N LEU A 194 -5.29 -18.77 -11.38
CA LEU A 194 -4.46 -19.79 -12.01
C LEU A 194 -3.08 -19.17 -12.21
N SER A 195 -2.02 -19.90 -11.88
CA SER A 195 -0.66 -19.44 -12.10
C SER A 195 0.19 -20.54 -12.71
N GLU A 196 1.04 -20.15 -13.63
CA GLU A 196 2.09 -20.99 -14.16
C GLU A 196 3.44 -20.34 -13.83
N SER A 197 4.38 -21.15 -13.35
CA SER A 197 5.74 -20.68 -13.13
C SER A 197 6.75 -21.72 -13.53
N THR A 198 7.88 -21.26 -14.06
CA THR A 198 9.06 -22.09 -14.32
C THR A 198 10.19 -21.59 -13.44
N ARG A 199 10.79 -22.50 -12.69
CA ARG A 199 11.93 -22.23 -11.83
C ARG A 199 13.14 -22.99 -12.33
N GLU A 200 14.16 -22.28 -12.79
CA GLU A 200 15.46 -22.83 -13.18
C GLU A 200 16.43 -22.60 -12.02
N ARG A 201 17.08 -23.64 -11.56
CA ARG A 201 18.11 -23.58 -10.53
C ARG A 201 19.42 -24.08 -11.12
N LEU A 202 20.43 -23.21 -11.11
CA LEU A 202 21.80 -23.50 -11.57
C LEU A 202 22.70 -23.48 -10.36
N SER A 203 23.34 -24.60 -10.05
CA SER A 203 24.35 -24.73 -8.99
C SER A 203 25.64 -24.05 -9.41
N LEU A 204 26.26 -23.28 -8.52
CA LEU A 204 27.54 -22.62 -8.71
C LEU A 204 28.60 -23.32 -7.84
N GLY A 205 29.61 -23.93 -8.46
CA GLY A 205 30.68 -24.61 -7.74
C GLY A 205 30.38 -26.10 -7.46
N PRO A 206 31.12 -26.75 -6.57
CA PRO A 206 31.00 -28.17 -6.28
C PRO A 206 29.81 -28.48 -5.34
N SER A 207 28.62 -28.03 -5.69
CA SER A 207 27.41 -28.35 -4.94
C SER A 207 26.98 -29.79 -5.26
N PRO A 208 26.60 -30.61 -4.28
CA PRO A 208 26.05 -31.95 -4.54
C PRO A 208 24.63 -31.89 -5.14
N ALA A 209 23.94 -30.75 -5.00
CA ALA A 209 22.60 -30.59 -5.57
C ALA A 209 22.66 -30.36 -7.10
N PRO A 210 21.96 -31.17 -7.90
CA PRO A 210 21.97 -31.07 -9.36
C PRO A 210 21.25 -29.78 -9.82
N ASP A 211 21.61 -29.28 -11.00
CA ASP A 211 20.81 -28.29 -11.68
C ASP A 211 19.41 -28.82 -11.94
N SER A 212 18.42 -27.97 -11.82
CA SER A 212 17.02 -28.37 -11.97
C SER A 212 16.18 -27.33 -12.71
N VAL A 213 15.20 -27.83 -13.43
CA VAL A 213 14.11 -27.03 -14.01
C VAL A 213 12.80 -27.56 -13.45
N GLU A 214 12.06 -26.72 -12.76
CA GLU A 214 10.75 -27.03 -12.21
C GLU A 214 9.68 -26.24 -12.97
N SER A 215 8.67 -26.95 -13.47
CA SER A 215 7.46 -26.35 -14.07
C SER A 215 6.29 -26.57 -13.13
N LEU A 216 5.77 -25.50 -12.56
CA LEU A 216 4.66 -25.52 -11.58
C LEU A 216 3.40 -24.91 -12.19
N ARG A 217 2.29 -25.64 -12.11
CA ARG A 217 0.94 -25.13 -12.36
C ARG A 217 0.14 -25.21 -11.09
N SER A 218 -0.47 -24.11 -10.69
CA SER A 218 -1.26 -24.08 -9.47
C SER A 218 -2.58 -23.33 -9.65
N ARG A 219 -3.56 -23.76 -8.86
CA ARG A 219 -4.84 -23.10 -8.70
C ARG A 219 -5.01 -22.74 -7.24
N SER A 220 -5.14 -21.43 -6.97
CA SER A 220 -5.42 -20.91 -5.63
C SER A 220 -6.86 -20.40 -5.55
N ARG A 221 -7.54 -20.79 -4.48
CA ARG A 221 -8.84 -20.26 -4.08
C ARG A 221 -8.68 -19.59 -2.72
N ILE A 222 -8.99 -18.32 -2.67
CA ILE A 222 -8.96 -17.51 -1.46
C ILE A 222 -10.39 -17.10 -1.16
N GLU A 223 -10.89 -17.45 0.00
CA GLU A 223 -12.16 -16.95 0.53
C GLU A 223 -11.91 -16.18 1.79
N PHE A 224 -12.48 -15.00 1.91
CA PHE A 224 -12.39 -14.26 3.14
C PHE A 224 -13.70 -13.56 3.50
N LEU A 225 -13.94 -13.51 4.79
CA LEU A 225 -15.01 -12.79 5.45
C LEU A 225 -14.41 -11.69 6.29
N ASN A 226 -14.85 -10.46 6.11
CA ASN A 226 -14.52 -9.34 6.97
C ASN A 226 -15.79 -8.74 7.59
N GLY A 227 -15.70 -8.40 8.86
CA GLY A 227 -16.76 -7.69 9.56
C GLY A 227 -16.16 -6.67 10.50
N SER A 228 -16.58 -5.40 10.41
CA SER A 228 -16.20 -4.37 11.37
C SER A 228 -17.38 -3.48 11.72
N GLY A 229 -17.37 -2.95 12.94
CA GLY A 229 -18.34 -1.99 13.41
C GLY A 229 -17.68 -0.87 14.18
N GLN A 230 -18.25 0.32 14.06
CA GLN A 230 -17.84 1.51 14.78
C GLN A 230 -19.05 2.18 15.40
N VAL A 231 -18.90 2.57 16.67
CA VAL A 231 -19.86 3.40 17.39
C VAL A 231 -19.14 4.66 17.84
N SER A 232 -19.60 5.81 17.38
CA SER A 232 -19.09 7.12 17.79
C SER A 232 -20.17 7.86 18.55
N TYR A 233 -19.79 8.35 19.74
CA TYR A 233 -20.63 9.16 20.61
C TYR A 233 -20.01 10.53 20.77
N ARG A 234 -20.78 11.60 20.55
CA ARG A 234 -20.36 13.00 20.66
C ARG A 234 -21.11 13.69 21.79
N PRO A 235 -20.71 13.51 23.07
CA PRO A 235 -21.38 14.09 24.21
C PRO A 235 -21.41 15.64 24.19
N THR A 236 -20.46 16.26 23.51
CA THR A 236 -20.41 17.70 23.26
C THR A 236 -19.85 17.96 21.85
N PRO A 237 -20.06 19.16 21.27
CA PRO A 237 -19.47 19.50 19.96
C PRO A 237 -17.94 19.33 19.89
N LYS A 238 -17.24 19.39 21.03
CA LYS A 238 -15.78 19.30 21.12
C LYS A 238 -15.26 17.90 21.47
N ARG A 239 -16.10 16.98 21.96
CA ARG A 239 -15.68 15.65 22.46
C ARG A 239 -16.28 14.54 21.63
N THR A 240 -15.46 13.58 21.26
CA THR A 240 -15.90 12.37 20.55
C THR A 240 -15.24 11.16 21.19
N ILE A 241 -16.06 10.15 21.49
CA ILE A 241 -15.62 8.83 21.93
C ILE A 241 -15.96 7.86 20.80
N THR A 242 -14.99 7.12 20.32
CA THR A 242 -15.20 6.14 19.25
C THR A 242 -14.74 4.77 19.71
N PHE A 243 -15.64 3.81 19.71
CA PHE A 243 -15.33 2.39 19.82
C PHE A 243 -15.40 1.77 18.43
N GLN A 244 -14.39 0.97 18.06
CA GLN A 244 -14.34 0.21 16.83
C GLN A 244 -13.89 -1.21 17.14
N GLY A 245 -14.53 -2.18 16.50
CA GLY A 245 -14.14 -3.58 16.59
C GLY A 245 -14.42 -4.31 15.30
N GLY A 246 -13.72 -5.43 15.08
CA GLY A 246 -13.92 -6.21 13.87
C GLY A 246 -13.24 -7.56 13.92
N LEU A 247 -13.63 -8.38 12.96
CA LEU A 247 -13.08 -9.70 12.69
C LEU A 247 -12.73 -9.83 11.21
N PHE A 248 -11.72 -10.60 10.94
CA PHE A 248 -11.31 -11.04 9.62
C PHE A 248 -11.05 -12.54 9.66
N ALA A 249 -11.58 -13.28 8.70
CA ALA A 249 -11.31 -14.69 8.52
C ALA A 249 -11.00 -14.95 7.04
N ALA A 250 -9.92 -15.65 6.76
CA ALA A 250 -9.55 -16.03 5.41
C ALA A 250 -9.19 -17.51 5.37
N GLU A 251 -9.59 -18.16 4.28
CA GLU A 251 -9.22 -19.53 3.92
C GLU A 251 -8.53 -19.47 2.56
N VAL A 252 -7.32 -20.01 2.49
CA VAL A 252 -6.53 -20.08 1.26
C VAL A 252 -6.28 -21.55 0.98
N ARG A 253 -6.77 -22.03 -0.15
CA ARG A 253 -6.51 -23.39 -0.66
C ARG A 253 -5.77 -23.29 -1.97
N THR A 254 -4.60 -23.90 -2.03
CA THR A 254 -3.80 -23.98 -3.24
C THR A 254 -3.55 -25.47 -3.55
N SER A 255 -3.86 -25.83 -4.77
CA SER A 255 -3.49 -27.16 -5.32
C SER A 255 -2.67 -26.95 -6.57
N GLY A 256 -1.63 -27.74 -6.74
CA GLY A 256 -0.74 -27.62 -7.88
C GLY A 256 -0.09 -28.95 -8.24
N SER A 257 0.44 -29.01 -9.45
CA SER A 257 1.33 -30.06 -9.89
C SER A 257 2.62 -29.45 -10.39
N SER A 258 3.74 -30.02 -10.04
CA SER A 258 5.03 -29.65 -10.62
C SER A 258 5.76 -30.84 -11.17
N GLU A 259 6.63 -30.57 -12.14
CA GLU A 259 7.57 -31.52 -12.71
C GLU A 259 8.97 -30.95 -12.55
N ILE A 260 9.87 -31.68 -11.89
CA ILE A 260 11.25 -31.29 -11.68
C ILE A 260 12.15 -32.17 -12.52
N GLU A 261 12.80 -31.61 -13.52
CA GLU A 261 13.88 -32.20 -14.27
C GLU A 261 15.23 -31.83 -13.65
N THR A 262 16.13 -32.83 -13.50
CA THR A 262 17.46 -32.60 -12.96
C THR A 262 18.54 -33.05 -13.91
N THR A 263 19.72 -32.44 -13.86
CA THR A 263 20.90 -32.89 -14.63
C THR A 263 21.40 -34.29 -14.19
N ALA A 264 21.06 -34.73 -12.99
CA ALA A 264 21.38 -36.06 -12.49
C ALA A 264 20.48 -37.18 -13.12
N ASN A 265 19.25 -36.83 -13.54
CA ASN A 265 18.27 -37.74 -14.12
C ASN A 265 17.57 -37.13 -15.33
N PRO A 266 18.29 -36.88 -16.44
CA PRO A 266 17.69 -36.23 -17.59
C PRO A 266 16.64 -37.18 -18.25
N GLY A 267 15.46 -36.60 -18.56
CA GLY A 267 14.37 -37.38 -19.19
C GLY A 267 13.53 -38.25 -18.23
N ALA A 268 13.77 -38.16 -16.92
CA ALA A 268 12.95 -38.79 -15.89
C ALA A 268 12.52 -37.73 -14.85
N PRO A 269 11.58 -36.84 -15.19
CA PRO A 269 11.15 -35.79 -14.29
C PRO A 269 10.50 -36.34 -13.02
N LEU A 270 10.78 -35.71 -11.88
CA LEU A 270 10.08 -35.97 -10.63
C LEU A 270 8.76 -35.21 -10.64
N ALA A 271 7.66 -35.94 -10.75
CA ALA A 271 6.32 -35.35 -10.63
C ALA A 271 5.95 -35.15 -9.17
N GLN A 272 5.37 -33.99 -8.86
CA GLN A 272 4.93 -33.64 -7.53
C GLN A 272 3.48 -33.11 -7.54
N LEU A 273 2.72 -33.49 -6.53
CA LEU A 273 1.42 -32.88 -6.22
C LEU A 273 1.58 -32.03 -4.95
N ILE A 274 1.26 -30.76 -5.07
CA ILE A 274 1.39 -29.79 -3.99
C ILE A 274 -0.01 -29.40 -3.52
N SER A 275 -0.26 -29.51 -2.22
CA SER A 275 -1.43 -28.95 -1.56
C SER A 275 -0.99 -28.01 -0.44
N SER A 276 -1.62 -26.85 -0.39
CA SER A 276 -1.40 -25.90 0.69
C SER A 276 -2.74 -25.36 1.15
N ASP A 277 -3.05 -25.61 2.41
CA ASP A 277 -4.22 -25.08 3.11
C ASP A 277 -3.75 -24.11 4.19
N ALA A 278 -4.25 -22.87 4.17
CA ALA A 278 -3.96 -21.88 5.18
C ALA A 278 -5.23 -21.20 5.64
N ASP A 279 -5.39 -21.12 6.96
CA ASP A 279 -6.44 -20.39 7.62
C ASP A 279 -5.85 -19.18 8.35
N TYR A 280 -6.54 -18.07 8.28
CA TYR A 280 -6.17 -16.85 8.98
C TYR A 280 -7.39 -16.28 9.68
N ARG A 281 -7.27 -16.02 10.98
CA ARG A 281 -8.30 -15.34 11.77
C ARG A 281 -7.67 -14.16 12.47
N ALA A 282 -8.36 -13.04 12.46
CA ALA A 282 -7.92 -11.87 13.21
C ALA A 282 -9.09 -11.12 13.80
N TYR A 283 -8.90 -10.53 14.98
CA TYR A 283 -9.84 -9.65 15.64
C TYR A 283 -9.13 -8.45 16.22
N PHE A 284 -9.83 -7.34 16.23
CA PHE A 284 -9.34 -6.13 16.87
C PHE A 284 -10.46 -5.40 17.60
N ALA A 285 -10.06 -4.64 18.61
CA ALA A 285 -10.90 -3.67 19.28
C ALA A 285 -10.07 -2.42 19.56
N SER A 286 -10.67 -1.25 19.42
CA SER A 286 -10.04 0.02 19.75
C SER A 286 -11.01 1.00 20.39
N LEU A 287 -10.51 1.79 21.31
CA LEU A 287 -11.22 2.91 21.92
C LEU A 287 -10.40 4.17 21.68
N GLU A 288 -11.03 5.19 21.13
CA GLU A 288 -10.43 6.51 20.90
C GLU A 288 -11.23 7.57 21.64
N TYR A 289 -10.54 8.44 22.33
CA TYR A 289 -11.06 9.70 22.85
C TYR A 289 -10.41 10.86 22.12
N ARG A 290 -11.22 11.78 21.61
CA ARG A 290 -10.80 13.00 20.93
C ARG A 290 -11.47 14.21 21.61
N GLU A 291 -10.68 15.23 21.93
CA GLU A 291 -11.17 16.49 22.48
C GLU A 291 -10.56 17.68 21.72
N GLU A 292 -11.43 18.54 21.22
CA GLU A 292 -11.05 19.83 20.63
C GLU A 292 -11.00 20.88 21.75
N GLY A 293 -9.86 21.55 21.89
CA GLY A 293 -9.67 22.58 22.90
C GLY A 293 -10.39 23.88 22.57
N ASP A 294 -10.13 24.92 23.37
CA ASP A 294 -10.75 26.25 23.19
C ASP A 294 -10.13 27.02 22.03
N ARG A 295 -8.87 26.75 21.71
CA ARG A 295 -8.18 27.41 20.59
C ARG A 295 -8.48 26.65 19.29
N PRO A 296 -8.81 27.33 18.17
CA PRO A 296 -8.99 26.68 16.89
C PRO A 296 -7.78 25.83 16.51
N GLY A 297 -8.01 24.51 16.30
CA GLY A 297 -6.96 23.54 15.99
C GLY A 297 -6.24 22.93 17.19
N GLU A 298 -6.62 23.27 18.43
CA GLU A 298 -6.19 22.54 19.62
C GLU A 298 -6.89 21.19 19.69
N LEU A 299 -6.11 20.11 19.84
CA LEU A 299 -6.61 18.74 19.73
C LEU A 299 -5.84 17.80 20.65
N LEU A 300 -6.56 17.11 21.50
CA LEU A 300 -6.08 15.94 22.24
C LEU A 300 -6.69 14.68 21.62
N THR A 301 -5.86 13.70 21.32
CA THR A 301 -6.31 12.37 20.88
C THR A 301 -5.59 11.31 21.69
N THR A 302 -6.33 10.38 22.29
CA THR A 302 -5.78 9.21 22.95
C THR A 302 -6.49 7.97 22.48
N SER A 303 -5.77 6.87 22.32
CA SER A 303 -6.36 5.61 21.87
C SER A 303 -5.67 4.41 22.49
N VAL A 304 -6.48 3.36 22.70
CA VAL A 304 -6.02 2.01 23.04
C VAL A 304 -6.53 1.09 21.96
N GLN A 305 -5.66 0.26 21.45
CA GLN A 305 -5.99 -0.76 20.46
C GLN A 305 -5.41 -2.09 20.92
N GLN A 306 -6.19 -3.14 20.75
CA GLN A 306 -5.75 -4.52 20.89
C GLN A 306 -6.11 -5.27 19.60
N TYR A 307 -5.20 -6.08 19.10
CA TYR A 307 -5.51 -7.05 18.07
C TYR A 307 -4.86 -8.41 18.35
N ARG A 308 -5.43 -9.43 17.74
CA ARG A 308 -4.88 -10.78 17.71
C ARG A 308 -5.11 -11.37 16.31
N SER A 309 -4.11 -12.08 15.82
CA SER A 309 -4.22 -12.89 14.61
C SER A 309 -3.72 -14.29 14.87
N ASP A 310 -4.43 -15.29 14.34
CA ASP A 310 -4.14 -16.71 14.50
C ASP A 310 -4.04 -17.33 13.07
N PRO A 311 -2.87 -17.24 12.39
CA PRO A 311 -2.63 -17.93 11.13
C PRO A 311 -2.26 -19.40 11.38
N THR A 312 -2.80 -20.29 10.54
CA THR A 312 -2.35 -21.68 10.44
C THR A 312 -2.03 -21.99 8.99
N SER A 313 -1.07 -22.87 8.74
CA SER A 313 -0.71 -23.32 7.40
C SER A 313 -0.31 -24.79 7.44
N ASP A 314 -0.83 -25.56 6.49
CA ASP A 314 -0.48 -26.95 6.27
C ASP A 314 -0.09 -27.09 4.79
N VAL A 315 1.14 -27.52 4.52
CA VAL A 315 1.68 -27.70 3.17
C VAL A 315 2.08 -29.17 3.05
N SER A 316 1.59 -29.85 2.01
CA SER A 316 2.00 -31.21 1.68
C SER A 316 2.47 -31.29 0.25
N THR A 317 3.52 -32.05 0.02
CA THR A 317 4.05 -32.37 -1.29
C THR A 317 4.17 -33.89 -1.40
N ASP A 318 3.46 -34.46 -2.37
CA ASP A 318 3.50 -35.90 -2.70
C ASP A 318 4.29 -36.05 -4.00
N PHE A 319 5.32 -36.85 -3.99
CA PHE A 319 6.16 -37.14 -5.16
C PHE A 319 6.15 -38.65 -5.52
N GLY A 320 5.09 -39.38 -5.13
CA GLY A 320 4.86 -40.76 -5.49
C GLY A 320 5.69 -41.76 -4.70
N ALA A 321 6.99 -41.56 -4.56
CA ALA A 321 7.90 -42.42 -3.79
C ALA A 321 7.97 -42.01 -2.32
N GLY A 322 7.51 -40.78 -1.96
CA GLY A 322 7.53 -40.23 -0.64
C GLY A 322 6.61 -39.02 -0.51
N GLN A 323 6.44 -38.56 0.70
CA GLN A 323 5.64 -37.39 1.01
C GLN A 323 6.38 -36.48 2.02
N PHE A 324 6.34 -35.19 1.77
CA PHE A 324 6.78 -34.17 2.72
C PHE A 324 5.59 -33.39 3.24
N ARG A 325 5.57 -33.06 4.53
CA ARG A 325 4.55 -32.24 5.16
C ARG A 325 5.19 -31.20 6.09
N PHE A 326 4.65 -29.99 6.03
CA PHE A 326 5.00 -28.88 6.92
C PHE A 326 3.73 -28.24 7.47
N ARG A 327 3.71 -28.01 8.78
CA ARG A 327 2.63 -27.33 9.47
C ARG A 327 3.15 -26.19 10.32
N SER A 328 2.42 -25.11 10.32
CA SER A 328 2.68 -23.90 11.13
C SER A 328 1.40 -23.47 11.80
N ASP A 329 1.42 -23.42 13.15
CA ASP A 329 0.35 -22.88 13.97
C ASP A 329 0.90 -21.67 14.74
N ALA A 330 0.39 -20.47 14.43
CA ALA A 330 0.94 -19.25 14.96
C ALA A 330 -0.13 -18.33 15.58
N PHE A 331 0.32 -17.41 16.41
CA PHE A 331 -0.47 -16.23 16.76
C PHE A 331 0.43 -15.00 16.94
N THR A 332 -0.16 -13.85 16.66
CA THR A 332 0.38 -12.54 17.06
C THR A 332 -0.67 -11.80 17.87
N ARG A 333 -0.28 -11.27 19.01
CA ARG A 333 -1.11 -10.39 19.84
C ARG A 333 -0.39 -9.07 20.03
N ALA A 334 -1.07 -7.95 19.79
CA ALA A 334 -0.51 -6.63 20.07
C ALA A 334 -1.47 -5.76 20.86
N ARG A 335 -0.91 -4.91 21.72
CA ARG A 335 -1.57 -3.87 22.49
C ARG A 335 -0.86 -2.56 22.24
N ILE A 336 -1.60 -1.57 21.76
CA ILE A 336 -1.05 -0.28 21.38
C ILE A 336 -1.78 0.80 22.18
N PHE A 337 -1.02 1.61 22.90
CA PHE A 337 -1.50 2.87 23.49
C PHE A 337 -0.85 4.03 22.74
N LYS A 338 -1.62 5.07 22.43
CA LYS A 338 -1.13 6.28 21.79
C LYS A 338 -1.78 7.52 22.38
N LEU A 339 -0.97 8.58 22.56
CA LEU A 339 -1.38 9.91 22.99
C LEU A 339 -0.77 10.94 22.05
N ASP A 340 -1.61 11.85 21.51
CA ASP A 340 -1.20 12.98 20.68
C ASP A 340 -1.87 14.26 21.18
N TYR A 341 -1.10 15.34 21.34
CA TYR A 341 -1.61 16.66 21.69
C TYR A 341 -1.06 17.70 20.73
N VAL A 342 -1.96 18.47 20.15
CA VAL A 342 -1.67 19.60 19.27
C VAL A 342 -2.13 20.88 19.95
N ARG A 343 -1.21 21.82 20.17
CA ARG A 343 -1.50 23.14 20.75
C ARG A 343 -1.15 24.25 19.79
N PRO A 344 -2.14 24.95 19.22
CA PRO A 344 -1.91 26.20 18.51
C PRO A 344 -1.41 27.31 19.46
N LEU A 345 -0.41 28.05 19.00
CA LEU A 345 0.18 29.19 19.70
C LEU A 345 -0.07 30.47 18.88
N GLN A 346 0.31 31.61 19.40
CA GLN A 346 0.16 32.90 18.69
C GLN A 346 1.07 32.96 17.45
N GLY A 347 0.72 33.81 16.47
CA GLY A 347 1.55 34.02 15.28
C GLY A 347 1.65 32.82 14.31
N GLY A 348 0.63 31.94 14.26
CA GLY A 348 0.62 30.79 13.37
C GLY A 348 1.52 29.61 13.79
N GLN A 349 2.00 29.64 15.03
CA GLN A 349 2.84 28.60 15.60
C GLN A 349 1.99 27.45 16.13
N ARG A 350 2.57 26.21 16.17
CA ARG A 350 1.92 25.02 16.73
C ARG A 350 2.95 24.13 17.42
N LEU A 351 2.60 23.62 18.59
CA LEU A 351 3.34 22.60 19.31
C LEU A 351 2.60 21.26 19.16
N LEU A 352 3.31 20.21 18.79
CA LEU A 352 2.81 18.83 18.69
C LEU A 352 3.67 17.98 19.61
N ILE A 353 3.05 17.29 20.56
CA ILE A 353 3.73 16.36 21.48
C ILE A 353 2.93 15.09 21.59
N GLY A 354 3.60 13.98 21.81
CA GLY A 354 2.91 12.71 21.98
C GLY A 354 3.85 11.56 22.27
N GLY A 355 3.25 10.38 22.38
CA GLY A 355 3.97 9.16 22.63
C GLY A 355 3.13 7.92 22.36
N SER A 356 3.78 6.77 22.32
CA SER A 356 3.13 5.48 22.13
C SER A 356 3.87 4.37 22.86
N VAL A 357 3.12 3.37 23.28
CA VAL A 357 3.62 2.09 23.81
C VAL A 357 2.99 1.00 22.97
N ASN A 358 3.80 0.12 22.42
CA ASN A 358 3.37 -1.04 21.64
C ASN A 358 3.99 -2.31 22.24
N ASP A 359 3.14 -3.19 22.77
CA ASP A 359 3.50 -4.50 23.31
C ASP A 359 2.99 -5.57 22.34
N THR A 360 3.91 -6.33 21.75
CA THR A 360 3.59 -7.38 20.77
C THR A 360 4.18 -8.71 21.23
N HIS A 361 3.38 -9.77 21.12
CA HIS A 361 3.81 -11.15 21.39
C HIS A 361 3.55 -12.00 20.14
N ASP A 362 4.59 -12.63 19.65
CA ASP A 362 4.59 -13.53 18.51
C ASP A 362 4.93 -14.94 18.94
N PHE A 363 4.10 -15.90 18.55
CA PHE A 363 4.30 -17.33 18.76
C PHE A 363 4.11 -18.08 17.45
N ASN A 364 4.93 -19.09 17.18
CA ASN A 364 4.76 -20.00 16.06
C ASN A 364 5.32 -21.39 16.40
N MET A 365 4.48 -22.40 16.36
CA MET A 365 4.87 -23.80 16.39
C MET A 365 5.01 -24.29 14.95
N LEU A 366 6.17 -24.88 14.66
CA LEU A 366 6.55 -25.38 13.36
C LEU A 366 6.77 -26.88 13.45
N GLU A 367 6.07 -27.67 12.64
CA GLU A 367 6.19 -29.12 12.56
C GLU A 367 6.47 -29.52 11.13
N GLN A 368 7.37 -30.45 10.95
CA GLN A 368 7.68 -30.96 9.61
C GLN A 368 8.03 -32.46 9.68
N GLY A 369 7.79 -33.18 8.58
CA GLY A 369 8.07 -34.59 8.52
C GLY A 369 7.98 -35.17 7.11
N GLY A 370 8.42 -36.40 6.97
CA GLY A 370 8.48 -37.10 5.70
C GLY A 370 9.82 -36.92 5.00
N ASP A 371 9.90 -37.39 3.77
CA ASP A 371 11.13 -37.41 2.97
C ASP A 371 11.25 -36.12 2.14
N LEU A 372 12.47 -35.73 1.83
CA LEU A 372 12.78 -34.68 0.85
C LEU A 372 13.00 -35.30 -0.53
N PRO A 373 12.75 -34.54 -1.62
CA PRO A 373 12.83 -35.10 -2.98
C PRO A 373 14.20 -35.66 -3.40
N PHE A 374 15.29 -35.15 -2.78
CA PHE A 374 16.67 -35.44 -3.18
C PHE A 374 17.50 -36.12 -2.10
N GLY A 375 16.89 -36.52 -0.97
CA GLY A 375 17.61 -37.15 0.14
C GLY A 375 16.77 -37.37 1.38
N GLY A 376 17.40 -37.79 2.48
CA GLY A 376 16.75 -37.88 3.76
C GLY A 376 16.36 -36.50 4.30
N ASN A 377 15.56 -36.46 5.37
CA ASN A 377 15.19 -35.21 6.03
C ASN A 377 16.04 -35.00 7.30
N PRO A 378 17.14 -34.19 7.24
CA PRO A 378 18.04 -33.96 8.37
C PRO A 378 17.51 -32.92 9.36
N PHE A 379 16.41 -32.25 9.04
CA PHE A 379 15.92 -31.11 9.82
C PHE A 379 15.09 -31.56 11.04
N PRO A 380 15.11 -30.78 12.13
CA PRO A 380 14.32 -31.09 13.33
C PRO A 380 12.84 -31.26 13.01
N PRO A 381 12.13 -32.28 13.54
CA PRO A 381 10.71 -32.51 13.26
C PRO A 381 9.81 -31.42 13.83
N ALA A 382 10.25 -30.67 14.83
CA ALA A 382 9.53 -29.54 15.40
C ALA A 382 10.48 -28.44 15.85
N SER A 383 10.02 -27.20 15.73
CA SER A 383 10.71 -26.03 16.28
C SER A 383 9.66 -24.98 16.69
N GLN A 384 10.06 -24.07 17.58
CA GLN A 384 9.17 -23.05 18.11
C GLN A 384 9.83 -21.67 17.98
N ILE A 385 9.00 -20.69 17.62
CA ILE A 385 9.35 -19.28 17.71
C ILE A 385 8.41 -18.68 18.76
N ASP A 386 8.96 -18.13 19.83
CA ASP A 386 8.20 -17.51 20.91
C ASP A 386 8.96 -16.27 21.40
N GLY A 387 8.34 -15.12 21.33
CA GLY A 387 8.99 -13.89 21.76
C GLY A 387 8.05 -12.69 21.82
N SER A 388 8.48 -11.71 22.59
CA SER A 388 7.77 -10.45 22.77
C SER A 388 8.64 -9.26 22.38
N THR A 389 8.00 -8.18 21.93
CA THR A 389 8.64 -6.89 21.73
C THR A 389 7.88 -5.80 22.46
N LEU A 390 8.61 -4.96 23.22
CA LEU A 390 8.09 -3.74 23.81
C LEU A 390 8.72 -2.53 23.13
N GLU A 391 7.91 -1.75 22.41
CA GLU A 391 8.34 -0.49 21.81
C GLU A 391 7.76 0.68 22.59
N VAL A 392 8.61 1.59 23.04
CA VAL A 392 8.22 2.84 23.70
C VAL A 392 8.76 4.01 22.92
N ALA A 393 7.90 4.99 22.65
CA ALA A 393 8.27 6.15 21.87
C ALA A 393 7.65 7.44 22.41
N SER A 394 8.40 8.53 22.28
CA SER A 394 7.93 9.90 22.55
C SER A 394 8.41 10.85 21.45
N TYR A 395 7.65 11.90 21.19
CA TYR A 395 8.03 12.91 20.21
C TYR A 395 7.59 14.31 20.60
N ALA A 396 8.32 15.29 20.06
CA ALA A 396 7.93 16.68 20.06
C ALA A 396 8.24 17.31 18.70
N SER A 397 7.32 18.19 18.23
CA SER A 397 7.50 18.96 16.99
C SER A 397 6.98 20.36 17.18
N TYR A 398 7.67 21.33 16.60
CA TYR A 398 7.31 22.74 16.66
C TYR A 398 7.22 23.32 15.25
N GLN A 399 6.05 23.83 14.92
CA GLN A 399 5.78 24.53 13.67
C GLN A 399 5.78 26.03 13.90
N PHE A 400 6.48 26.77 13.04
CA PHE A 400 6.56 28.23 13.13
C PHE A 400 6.79 28.88 11.77
N PRO A 401 6.34 30.14 11.56
CA PRO A 401 6.63 30.87 10.34
C PRO A 401 8.09 31.34 10.34
N LEU A 402 8.76 31.24 9.18
CA LEU A 402 10.13 31.74 9.00
C LEU A 402 10.32 32.21 7.55
N LEU A 403 10.86 33.45 7.36
CA LEU A 403 11.21 34.02 6.05
C LEU A 403 10.09 33.92 4.99
N GLY A 404 8.84 34.15 5.40
CA GLY A 404 7.68 34.06 4.51
C GLY A 404 7.28 32.61 4.11
N GLY A 405 7.79 31.64 4.82
CA GLY A 405 7.43 30.24 4.74
C GLY A 405 7.02 29.66 6.09
N THR A 406 6.87 28.37 6.17
CA THR A 406 6.56 27.60 7.38
C THR A 406 7.62 26.54 7.61
N VAL A 407 8.07 26.40 8.85
CA VAL A 407 9.02 25.39 9.30
C VAL A 407 8.31 24.47 10.28
N LEU A 408 8.49 23.16 10.16
CA LEU A 408 8.14 22.16 11.16
C LEU A 408 9.43 21.41 11.53
N ALA A 409 9.95 21.64 12.72
CA ALA A 409 11.10 20.93 13.27
C ALA A 409 10.64 20.01 14.39
N GLY A 410 11.17 18.80 14.44
CA GLY A 410 10.77 17.84 15.46
C GLY A 410 11.81 16.77 15.69
N PHE A 411 11.62 16.03 16.76
CA PHE A 411 12.38 14.83 17.07
C PHE A 411 11.49 13.77 17.70
N ARG A 412 11.90 12.53 17.54
CA ARG A 412 11.31 11.35 18.15
C ARG A 412 12.41 10.50 18.76
N ILE A 413 12.11 9.89 19.89
CA ILE A 413 12.96 8.87 20.52
C ILE A 413 12.13 7.60 20.57
N GLU A 414 12.69 6.51 20.09
CA GLU A 414 12.10 5.16 20.18
C GLU A 414 13.11 4.20 20.79
N SER A 415 12.63 3.33 21.69
CA SER A 415 13.36 2.15 22.14
C SER A 415 12.52 0.91 21.84
N ARG A 416 13.17 -0.19 21.50
CA ARG A 416 12.53 -1.48 21.33
C ARG A 416 13.34 -2.55 22.07
N ASP A 417 12.67 -3.29 22.94
CA ASP A 417 13.23 -4.41 23.67
C ASP A 417 12.65 -5.71 23.11
N TYR A 418 13.47 -6.75 23.03
CA TYR A 418 13.10 -8.09 22.59
C TYR A 418 13.29 -9.06 23.77
N ASP A 419 12.29 -9.91 23.98
CA ASP A 419 12.32 -10.99 24.96
C ASP A 419 11.96 -12.30 24.25
N PHE A 420 12.91 -13.24 24.21
CA PHE A 420 12.76 -14.54 23.57
C PHE A 420 12.62 -15.63 24.64
N ALA A 421 11.69 -16.55 24.42
CA ALA A 421 11.52 -17.72 25.30
C ALA A 421 12.74 -18.68 25.20
N ASP A 422 13.43 -18.68 24.04
CA ASP A 422 14.68 -19.42 23.85
C ASP A 422 15.89 -18.57 24.31
N PRO A 423 16.53 -18.92 25.45
CA PRO A 423 17.68 -18.17 25.97
C PRO A 423 18.89 -18.18 25.04
N SER A 424 19.00 -19.14 24.11
CA SER A 424 20.11 -19.25 23.17
C SER A 424 20.13 -18.11 22.13
N LEU A 425 18.98 -17.46 21.92
CA LEU A 425 18.85 -16.29 21.04
C LEU A 425 19.39 -15.00 21.69
N GLY A 426 19.65 -15.02 23.00
CA GLY A 426 20.13 -13.85 23.73
C GLY A 426 19.07 -12.74 23.78
N ARG A 427 19.53 -11.49 23.90
CA ARG A 427 18.69 -10.31 23.74
C ARG A 427 18.84 -9.79 22.32
N GLY A 428 17.71 -9.48 21.69
CA GLY A 428 17.71 -8.80 20.39
C GLY A 428 18.33 -7.39 20.47
N PRO A 429 18.45 -6.68 19.34
CA PRO A 429 19.02 -5.33 19.29
C PRO A 429 18.15 -4.35 20.09
N SER A 430 18.58 -4.04 21.33
CA SER A 430 17.85 -3.19 22.28
C SER A 430 18.61 -1.89 22.48
N ASP A 431 18.22 -0.85 21.74
CA ASP A 431 18.81 0.47 21.86
C ASP A 431 17.75 1.57 21.69
N ALA A 432 17.95 2.69 22.36
CA ALA A 432 17.17 3.89 22.15
C ALA A 432 17.77 4.70 20.99
N HIS A 433 16.95 5.01 20.00
CA HIS A 433 17.36 5.77 18.83
C HIS A 433 16.70 7.13 18.77
N PHE A 434 17.44 8.14 18.26
CA PHE A 434 16.99 9.50 18.07
C PHE A 434 16.72 9.78 16.59
N PHE A 435 15.53 10.30 16.31
CA PHE A 435 15.00 10.52 14.96
C PHE A 435 14.62 11.99 14.77
N PRO A 436 15.55 12.85 14.31
CA PRO A 436 15.23 14.23 13.96
C PRO A 436 14.44 14.32 12.65
N SER A 437 13.61 15.36 12.54
CA SER A 437 12.90 15.71 11.32
C SER A 437 12.81 17.22 11.14
N LEU A 438 12.89 17.67 9.88
CA LEU A 438 12.78 19.08 9.51
C LEU A 438 12.00 19.19 8.20
N HIS A 439 10.98 20.05 8.17
CA HIS A 439 10.22 20.36 6.96
C HIS A 439 10.15 21.86 6.79
N LEU A 440 10.38 22.33 5.60
CA LEU A 440 10.32 23.74 5.20
C LEU A 440 9.36 23.83 4.02
N GLU A 441 8.37 24.69 4.10
CA GLU A 441 7.48 24.99 2.99
C GLU A 441 7.50 26.50 2.72
N ARG A 442 7.67 26.89 1.47
CA ARG A 442 7.60 28.27 1.04
C ARG A 442 6.87 28.43 -0.27
N ARG A 443 5.90 29.32 -0.31
CA ARG A 443 5.26 29.75 -1.55
C ARG A 443 6.16 30.75 -2.26
N LEU A 444 6.77 30.35 -3.36
CA LEU A 444 7.69 31.15 -4.15
C LEU A 444 6.95 32.13 -5.07
N ALA A 445 5.80 31.70 -5.60
CA ALA A 445 4.88 32.48 -6.41
C ALA A 445 3.43 32.03 -6.15
N ARG A 446 2.43 32.74 -6.65
CA ARG A 446 1.02 32.34 -6.50
C ARG A 446 0.74 30.94 -7.02
N TRP A 447 1.50 30.51 -8.02
CA TRP A 447 1.38 29.24 -8.70
C TRP A 447 2.49 28.24 -8.35
N LEU A 448 3.47 28.58 -7.51
CA LEU A 448 4.65 27.75 -7.22
C LEU A 448 4.92 27.65 -5.72
N THR A 449 4.93 26.43 -5.20
CA THR A 449 5.31 26.09 -3.83
C THR A 449 6.55 25.20 -3.83
N ALA A 450 7.51 25.48 -2.96
CA ALA A 450 8.69 24.67 -2.72
C ALA A 450 8.64 24.07 -1.30
N ASN A 451 9.02 22.80 -1.20
CA ASN A 451 9.18 22.08 0.06
C ASN A 451 10.59 21.47 0.10
N LEU A 452 11.22 21.53 1.28
CA LEU A 452 12.47 20.83 1.58
C LEU A 452 12.26 20.06 2.88
N SER A 453 12.64 18.79 2.92
CA SER A 453 12.47 17.97 4.12
C SER A 453 13.67 17.08 4.37
N TYR A 454 13.89 16.79 5.64
CA TYR A 454 14.83 15.81 6.15
C TYR A 454 14.16 14.97 7.23
N SER A 455 14.38 13.66 7.24
CA SER A 455 14.07 12.80 8.37
C SER A 455 15.02 11.62 8.48
N ARG A 456 15.24 11.16 9.70
CA ARG A 456 15.88 9.88 10.01
C ARG A 456 14.84 8.86 10.39
N ARG A 457 15.01 7.61 9.92
CA ARG A 457 14.04 6.51 10.06
C ARG A 457 14.75 5.22 10.42
N ILE A 458 13.99 4.25 10.95
CA ILE A 458 14.49 2.93 11.32
C ILE A 458 13.57 1.84 10.77
N PHE A 459 14.14 0.69 10.44
CA PHE A 459 13.39 -0.52 10.20
C PHE A 459 13.93 -1.62 11.12
N TRP A 460 13.12 -2.00 12.07
CA TRP A 460 13.45 -3.01 13.07
C TRP A 460 13.25 -4.42 12.50
N PRO A 461 14.14 -5.39 12.79
CA PRO A 461 13.87 -6.78 12.48
C PRO A 461 12.67 -7.29 13.30
N GLY A 462 11.83 -8.11 12.68
CA GLY A 462 10.76 -8.84 13.38
C GLY A 462 11.31 -10.09 14.09
N ILE A 463 10.56 -10.60 15.07
CA ILE A 463 10.93 -11.82 15.82
C ILE A 463 11.22 -12.99 14.88
N GLN A 464 10.39 -13.19 13.85
CA GLN A 464 10.61 -14.24 12.85
C GLN A 464 11.87 -14.06 12.00
N GLN A 465 12.33 -12.81 11.83
CA GLN A 465 13.58 -12.52 11.11
C GLN A 465 14.83 -12.75 11.98
N LEU A 466 14.65 -12.73 13.30
CA LEU A 466 15.72 -13.01 14.26
C LEU A 466 15.81 -14.50 14.63
N SER A 467 14.71 -15.26 14.54
CA SER A 467 14.70 -16.68 14.92
C SER A 467 15.29 -17.57 13.82
N PRO A 468 16.28 -18.42 14.12
CA PRO A 468 16.90 -19.33 13.16
C PRO A 468 16.02 -20.53 12.78
N ALA A 469 14.82 -20.67 13.37
CA ALA A 469 13.90 -21.76 13.08
C ALA A 469 13.50 -21.78 11.59
N LEU A 470 13.60 -22.97 10.98
CA LEU A 470 13.27 -23.18 9.57
C LEU A 470 11.77 -23.22 9.33
N ARG A 471 11.31 -22.47 8.36
CA ARG A 471 9.92 -22.42 7.88
C ARG A 471 9.89 -22.86 6.41
N PHE A 472 9.38 -24.03 6.16
CA PHE A 472 9.27 -24.56 4.81
C PHE A 472 8.10 -23.94 4.06
N SER A 473 8.33 -23.57 2.81
CA SER A 473 7.31 -23.16 1.86
C SER A 473 6.87 -24.33 0.97
N ASP A 474 7.79 -25.21 0.71
CA ASP A 474 7.63 -26.48 -0.02
C ASP A 474 8.78 -27.43 0.37
N SER A 475 8.82 -28.64 -0.21
CA SER A 475 9.84 -29.64 0.07
C SER A 475 11.26 -29.26 -0.35
N THR A 476 11.44 -28.18 -1.11
CA THR A 476 12.73 -27.73 -1.68
C THR A 476 13.12 -26.31 -1.27
N THR A 477 12.25 -25.61 -0.54
CA THR A 477 12.43 -24.20 -0.20
C THR A 477 12.06 -23.92 1.25
N ALA A 478 12.96 -23.31 2.01
CA ALA A 478 12.73 -22.88 3.38
C ALA A 478 13.25 -21.48 3.65
N ASN A 479 12.73 -20.85 4.69
CA ASN A 479 13.19 -19.57 5.21
C ASN A 479 13.70 -19.75 6.65
N ALA A 480 14.78 -19.07 7.01
CA ALA A 480 15.28 -18.96 8.38
C ALA A 480 15.44 -17.49 8.74
N GLY A 481 15.47 -17.17 10.03
CA GLY A 481 15.88 -15.86 10.50
C GLY A 481 17.38 -15.84 10.84
N ASN A 482 17.87 -14.64 11.21
CA ASN A 482 19.26 -14.40 11.57
C ASN A 482 19.33 -13.58 12.87
N PRO A 483 19.77 -14.18 14.00
CA PRO A 483 19.87 -13.49 15.29
C PRO A 483 20.83 -12.29 15.28
N ALA A 484 21.78 -12.26 14.33
CA ALA A 484 22.76 -11.18 14.21
C ALA A 484 22.26 -9.94 13.44
N LEU A 485 21.00 -9.93 13.00
CA LEU A 485 20.44 -8.78 12.29
C LEU A 485 20.45 -7.51 13.14
N ARG A 486 20.89 -6.41 12.52
CA ARG A 486 20.83 -5.05 13.06
C ARG A 486 19.75 -4.25 12.35
N PRO A 487 19.10 -3.29 13.02
CA PRO A 487 18.12 -2.43 12.36
C PRO A 487 18.71 -1.65 11.18
N GLU A 488 17.91 -1.45 10.12
CA GLU A 488 18.25 -0.49 9.06
C GLU A 488 18.00 0.93 9.55
N LEU A 489 18.94 1.85 9.28
CA LEU A 489 18.80 3.28 9.54
C LEU A 489 18.83 4.04 8.22
N THR A 490 17.80 4.85 7.97
CA THR A 490 17.67 5.63 6.73
C THR A 490 17.66 7.11 7.03
N ASP A 491 18.58 7.86 6.44
CA ASP A 491 18.56 9.31 6.35
C ASP A 491 18.01 9.74 4.98
N ALA A 492 16.94 10.54 4.96
CA ALA A 492 16.24 10.96 3.76
C ALA A 492 16.19 12.48 3.64
N ILE A 493 16.59 13.01 2.49
CA ILE A 493 16.46 14.41 2.11
C ILE A 493 15.59 14.47 0.86
N GLU A 494 14.55 15.33 0.86
CA GLU A 494 13.67 15.52 -0.29
C GLU A 494 13.46 17.01 -0.56
N ALA A 495 13.53 17.39 -1.85
CA ALA A 495 13.18 18.70 -2.35
C ALA A 495 12.03 18.57 -3.36
N LYS A 496 10.90 19.25 -3.10
CA LYS A 496 9.71 19.19 -3.94
C LYS A 496 9.33 20.57 -4.44
N LEU A 497 9.06 20.66 -5.73
CA LEU A 497 8.48 21.83 -6.39
C LEU A 497 7.09 21.45 -6.88
N ARG A 498 6.08 22.21 -6.52
CA ARG A 498 4.70 22.04 -6.98
C ARG A 498 4.23 23.32 -7.65
N ALA A 499 3.87 23.18 -8.92
CA ALA A 499 3.30 24.26 -9.74
C ALA A 499 1.83 23.97 -10.03
N GLU A 500 0.98 25.00 -9.83
CA GLU A 500 -0.47 24.95 -10.09
C GLU A 500 -0.83 26.13 -11.00
N ALA A 501 -1.13 25.86 -12.25
CA ALA A 501 -1.48 26.87 -13.25
C ALA A 501 -2.44 26.30 -14.30
N ALA A 502 -3.40 27.09 -14.76
CA ALA A 502 -4.35 26.72 -15.82
C ALA A 502 -5.04 25.37 -15.55
N HIS A 503 -5.44 25.11 -14.30
CA HIS A 503 -6.03 23.85 -13.82
C HIS A 503 -5.11 22.63 -13.93
N GLN A 504 -3.82 22.82 -14.22
CA GLN A 504 -2.81 21.76 -14.21
C GLN A 504 -2.05 21.77 -12.89
N THR A 505 -1.69 20.60 -12.40
CA THR A 505 -0.77 20.43 -11.27
C THR A 505 0.46 19.67 -11.75
N ILE A 506 1.64 20.24 -11.54
CA ILE A 506 2.93 19.63 -11.84
C ILE A 506 3.70 19.56 -10.53
N SER A 507 4.17 18.39 -10.15
CA SER A 507 5.02 18.17 -8.98
C SER A 507 6.31 17.47 -9.39
N LEU A 508 7.45 18.07 -9.06
CA LEU A 508 8.78 17.47 -9.21
C LEU A 508 9.35 17.25 -7.81
N THR A 509 9.69 16.02 -7.48
CA THR A 509 10.36 15.65 -6.23
C THR A 509 11.74 15.09 -6.54
N LEU A 510 12.78 15.69 -5.98
CA LEU A 510 14.14 15.17 -6.00
C LEU A 510 14.45 14.61 -4.60
N PHE A 511 15.07 13.44 -4.53
CA PHE A 511 15.38 12.83 -3.24
C PHE A 511 16.74 12.14 -3.22
N ASN A 512 17.31 12.09 -2.02
CA ASN A 512 18.48 11.28 -1.69
C ASN A 512 18.20 10.54 -0.38
N ARG A 513 18.30 9.22 -0.39
CA ARG A 513 18.11 8.34 0.77
C ARG A 513 19.34 7.48 0.95
N ARG A 514 19.95 7.54 2.13
CA ARG A 514 21.06 6.68 2.53
C ARG A 514 20.55 5.74 3.62
N THR A 515 20.67 4.45 3.39
CA THR A 515 20.28 3.40 4.34
C THR A 515 21.52 2.60 4.73
N ASP A 516 21.83 2.59 6.02
CA ASP A 516 22.86 1.76 6.61
C ASP A 516 22.27 0.45 7.11
N ASN A 517 23.05 -0.65 7.15
CA ASN A 517 22.65 -2.01 7.55
C ASN A 517 21.48 -2.57 6.71
N VAL A 518 21.51 -2.35 5.42
CA VAL A 518 20.40 -2.75 4.50
C VAL A 518 20.08 -4.24 4.65
N PHE A 519 18.79 -4.55 4.82
CA PHE A 519 18.31 -5.93 4.79
C PHE A 519 18.26 -6.45 3.36
N SER A 520 18.81 -7.62 3.17
CA SER A 520 18.69 -8.40 1.96
C SER A 520 18.53 -9.87 2.29
N SER A 521 18.22 -10.67 1.28
CA SER A 521 17.99 -12.11 1.45
C SER A 521 19.18 -12.87 0.85
N LEU A 522 19.87 -13.63 1.67
CA LEU A 522 20.88 -14.57 1.24
C LEU A 522 20.24 -15.95 1.12
N SER A 523 20.37 -16.59 -0.05
CA SER A 523 19.90 -17.96 -0.26
C SER A 523 21.07 -18.91 -0.33
N ILE A 524 21.01 -20.00 0.42
CA ILE A 524 22.01 -21.04 0.48
C ILE A 524 21.34 -22.36 0.09
N LEU A 525 21.90 -23.06 -0.89
CA LEU A 525 21.45 -24.40 -1.26
C LEU A 525 22.17 -25.42 -0.35
N THR A 526 21.39 -26.19 0.41
CA THR A 526 21.91 -27.25 1.26
C THR A 526 22.28 -28.49 0.45
N ASP A 527 23.05 -29.40 1.03
CA ASP A 527 23.45 -30.67 0.40
C ASP A 527 22.22 -31.56 0.10
N ASP A 528 21.15 -31.42 0.87
CA ASP A 528 19.88 -32.13 0.69
C ASP A 528 18.96 -31.48 -0.36
N GLY A 529 19.43 -30.46 -1.09
CA GLY A 529 18.70 -29.79 -2.16
C GLY A 529 17.67 -28.75 -1.70
N VAL A 530 17.66 -28.39 -0.43
CA VAL A 530 16.76 -27.34 0.10
C VAL A 530 17.42 -25.96 -0.06
N LEU A 531 16.73 -25.04 -0.69
CA LEU A 531 17.15 -23.64 -0.78
C LEU A 531 16.67 -22.90 0.47
N VAL A 532 17.58 -22.64 1.39
CA VAL A 532 17.31 -21.88 2.63
C VAL A 532 17.60 -20.41 2.38
N THR A 533 16.62 -19.57 2.58
CA THR A 533 16.74 -18.10 2.48
C THR A 533 16.68 -17.47 3.85
N GLN A 534 17.69 -16.63 4.17
CA GLN A 534 17.76 -15.89 5.44
C GLN A 534 18.06 -14.41 5.21
N PRO A 535 17.56 -13.50 6.07
CA PRO A 535 17.88 -12.09 6.01
C PRO A 535 19.31 -11.82 6.52
N VAL A 536 20.01 -10.90 5.87
CA VAL A 536 21.35 -10.43 6.25
C VAL A 536 21.46 -8.93 6.10
N ASN A 537 22.36 -8.28 6.83
CA ASN A 537 22.71 -6.88 6.61
C ASN A 537 23.80 -6.78 5.54
N LEU A 538 23.49 -6.16 4.39
CA LEU A 538 24.41 -6.08 3.24
C LEU A 538 25.29 -4.83 3.17
N GLY A 539 25.26 -3.95 4.16
CA GLY A 539 26.06 -2.73 4.14
C GLY A 539 25.21 -1.48 3.86
N VAL A 540 25.61 -0.64 2.90
CA VAL A 540 25.02 0.70 2.68
C VAL A 540 24.37 0.78 1.32
N ARG A 541 23.13 1.31 1.29
CA ARG A 541 22.41 1.63 0.06
C ARG A 541 22.18 3.14 -0.02
N THR A 542 22.48 3.70 -1.19
CA THR A 542 22.16 5.08 -1.52
C THR A 542 21.22 5.10 -2.73
N ASP A 543 20.02 5.63 -2.53
CA ASP A 543 19.01 5.83 -3.58
C ASP A 543 18.89 7.33 -3.88
N ARG A 544 19.24 7.76 -5.10
CA ARG A 544 19.06 9.12 -5.59
C ARG A 544 18.02 9.09 -6.68
N GLY A 545 17.07 10.00 -6.66
CA GLY A 545 16.01 9.91 -7.64
C GLY A 545 15.26 11.19 -7.89
N ALA A 546 14.42 11.11 -8.93
CA ALA A 546 13.47 12.12 -9.31
C ALA A 546 12.11 11.49 -9.55
N SER A 547 11.05 12.13 -9.06
CA SER A 547 9.66 11.79 -9.34
C SER A 547 8.97 12.99 -9.97
N LEU A 548 8.34 12.79 -11.13
CA LEU A 548 7.54 13.78 -11.83
C LEU A 548 6.08 13.32 -11.82
N ALA A 549 5.19 14.16 -11.34
CA ALA A 549 3.74 13.94 -11.40
C ALA A 549 3.08 15.12 -12.13
N VAL A 550 2.27 14.84 -13.14
CA VAL A 550 1.53 15.83 -13.93
C VAL A 550 0.08 15.37 -14.01
N GLN A 551 -0.86 16.24 -13.64
CA GLN A 551 -2.29 15.92 -13.73
C GLN A 551 -3.11 17.17 -14.06
N GLY A 552 -4.27 16.95 -14.69
CA GLY A 552 -5.21 18.01 -14.98
C GLY A 552 -6.24 17.64 -16.04
N PRO A 553 -7.13 18.60 -16.39
CA PRO A 553 -8.03 18.45 -17.51
C PRO A 553 -7.29 18.64 -18.85
N ILE A 554 -7.70 17.85 -19.87
CA ILE A 554 -7.32 18.08 -21.26
C ILE A 554 -8.38 18.99 -21.93
N VAL A 555 -9.64 18.56 -21.79
CA VAL A 555 -10.84 19.30 -22.19
C VAL A 555 -11.95 18.98 -21.17
N ARG A 556 -13.13 19.61 -21.32
CA ARG A 556 -14.26 19.32 -20.44
C ARG A 556 -14.59 17.81 -20.45
N GLY A 557 -14.65 17.21 -19.28
CA GLY A 557 -14.93 15.78 -19.10
C GLY A 557 -13.74 14.85 -19.34
N LEU A 558 -12.64 15.31 -19.91
CA LEU A 558 -11.44 14.49 -20.17
C LEU A 558 -10.28 14.95 -19.30
N THR A 559 -9.77 14.06 -18.47
CA THR A 559 -8.67 14.31 -17.53
C THR A 559 -7.51 13.34 -17.77
N TYR A 560 -6.32 13.72 -17.35
CA TYR A 560 -5.16 12.85 -17.35
C TYR A 560 -4.35 12.96 -16.05
N SER A 561 -3.63 11.90 -15.76
CA SER A 561 -2.59 11.86 -14.72
C SER A 561 -1.43 11.03 -15.22
N VAL A 562 -0.22 11.57 -15.13
CA VAL A 562 1.02 10.86 -15.48
C VAL A 562 1.97 10.99 -14.31
N ASN A 563 2.56 9.88 -13.91
CA ASN A 563 3.56 9.80 -12.87
C ASN A 563 4.76 8.99 -13.36
N ALA A 564 5.97 9.50 -13.20
CA ALA A 564 7.20 8.84 -13.60
C ALA A 564 8.24 8.96 -12.49
N ASN A 565 8.93 7.85 -12.18
CA ASN A 565 9.98 7.78 -11.19
C ASN A 565 11.27 7.28 -11.83
N LEU A 566 12.39 7.89 -11.49
CA LEU A 566 13.73 7.48 -11.87
C LEU A 566 14.60 7.41 -10.60
N ILE A 567 15.27 6.29 -10.37
CA ILE A 567 16.08 6.04 -9.19
C ILE A 567 17.43 5.48 -9.62
N ASP A 568 18.50 6.18 -9.31
CA ASP A 568 19.86 5.65 -9.34
C ASP A 568 20.17 5.05 -7.96
N ARG A 569 20.36 3.74 -7.92
CA ARG A 569 20.63 2.95 -6.72
C ARG A 569 22.08 2.51 -6.70
N ARG A 570 22.73 2.75 -5.59
CA ARG A 570 24.09 2.32 -5.33
C ARG A 570 24.11 1.52 -4.03
N ILE A 571 24.61 0.27 -4.09
CA ILE A 571 24.77 -0.61 -2.94
C ILE A 571 26.25 -0.87 -2.75
N GLU A 572 26.78 -0.51 -1.59
CA GLU A 572 28.14 -0.77 -1.14
C GLU A 572 28.07 -1.90 -0.11
N ARG A 573 28.61 -3.06 -0.47
CA ARG A 573 28.59 -4.26 0.38
C ARG A 573 29.98 -4.84 0.53
N GLU A 574 30.21 -5.51 1.66
CA GLU A 574 31.39 -6.30 1.91
C GLU A 574 30.96 -7.77 2.06
N ASP A 575 31.33 -8.58 1.07
CA ASP A 575 31.06 -10.02 1.07
C ASP A 575 32.40 -10.75 1.28
N PHE A 576 32.55 -11.52 2.37
CA PHE A 576 33.72 -12.31 2.66
C PHE A 576 35.06 -11.52 2.58
N GLY A 577 35.06 -10.26 3.06
CA GLY A 577 36.22 -9.37 2.98
C GLY A 577 36.45 -8.74 1.60
N ILE A 578 35.57 -8.95 0.63
CA ILE A 578 35.62 -8.33 -0.70
C ILE A 578 34.63 -7.21 -0.77
N PHE A 579 35.10 -5.99 -0.95
CA PHE A 579 34.24 -4.84 -1.20
C PHE A 579 33.66 -4.91 -2.61
N ARG A 580 32.34 -4.87 -2.71
CA ARG A 580 31.60 -4.84 -3.97
C ARG A 580 30.73 -3.60 -4.06
N LEU A 581 30.81 -2.92 -5.18
CA LEU A 581 29.93 -1.82 -5.54
C LEU A 581 28.98 -2.27 -6.63
N GLN A 582 27.68 -2.15 -6.35
CA GLN A 582 26.65 -2.37 -7.36
C GLN A 582 25.87 -1.10 -7.62
N GLN A 583 25.66 -0.80 -8.88
CA GLN A 583 24.85 0.33 -9.33
C GLN A 583 23.75 -0.16 -10.27
N SER A 584 22.53 0.34 -10.07
CA SER A 584 21.38 0.04 -10.91
C SER A 584 20.49 1.27 -11.07
N THR A 585 19.88 1.39 -12.26
CA THR A 585 18.90 2.43 -12.54
C THR A 585 17.51 1.79 -12.63
N ASN A 586 16.62 2.19 -11.74
CA ASN A 586 15.25 1.72 -11.68
C ASN A 586 14.31 2.84 -12.13
N TYR A 587 13.32 2.51 -12.94
CA TYR A 587 12.34 3.49 -13.40
C TYR A 587 10.95 2.89 -13.49
N SER A 588 9.93 3.72 -13.26
CA SER A 588 8.53 3.32 -13.35
C SER A 588 7.69 4.47 -13.85
N ALA A 589 6.59 4.16 -14.53
CA ALA A 589 5.62 5.14 -14.97
C ALA A 589 4.20 4.61 -14.82
N THR A 590 3.28 5.50 -14.43
CA THR A 590 1.84 5.25 -14.43
C THR A 590 1.18 6.36 -15.21
N ALA A 591 0.31 6.01 -16.14
CA ALA A 591 -0.49 6.95 -16.90
C ALA A 591 -1.97 6.58 -16.79
N GLN A 592 -2.80 7.57 -16.58
CA GLN A 592 -4.26 7.41 -16.51
C GLN A 592 -4.93 8.46 -17.39
N ILE A 593 -5.97 8.05 -18.11
CA ILE A 593 -6.89 8.91 -18.83
C ILE A 593 -8.30 8.58 -18.35
N GLY A 594 -9.04 9.60 -17.91
CA GLY A 594 -10.42 9.49 -17.48
C GLY A 594 -11.32 10.37 -18.33
N TYR A 595 -12.43 9.81 -18.82
CA TYR A 595 -13.50 10.56 -19.49
C TYR A 595 -14.80 10.41 -18.71
N ARG A 596 -15.50 11.53 -18.55
CA ARG A 596 -16.78 11.58 -17.89
C ARG A 596 -17.79 12.30 -18.78
N ASP A 597 -18.97 11.68 -18.92
CA ASP A 597 -20.13 12.29 -19.50
C ASP A 597 -21.20 12.55 -18.41
N GLY A 598 -21.58 13.83 -18.26
CA GLY A 598 -22.63 14.25 -17.34
C GLY A 598 -22.19 14.58 -15.90
N ALA A 599 -23.17 14.88 -15.05
CA ALA A 599 -22.96 15.20 -13.63
C ALA A 599 -22.99 13.93 -12.77
N ASP A 600 -22.09 13.86 -11.79
CA ASP A 600 -21.98 12.72 -10.88
C ASP A 600 -23.28 12.28 -10.23
N GLY A 601 -23.48 10.95 -10.25
CA GLY A 601 -24.58 10.30 -9.55
C GLY A 601 -25.96 10.54 -10.14
N ARG A 602 -26.09 11.14 -11.32
CA ARG A 602 -27.35 11.20 -12.06
C ARG A 602 -27.49 9.97 -12.94
N ALA A 603 -28.72 9.46 -13.04
CA ALA A 603 -29.04 8.38 -13.97
C ALA A 603 -28.57 8.72 -15.39
N GLY A 604 -27.92 7.75 -16.05
CA GLY A 604 -27.36 7.88 -17.39
C GLY A 604 -25.94 8.45 -17.46
N ALA A 605 -25.29 8.77 -16.34
CA ALA A 605 -23.90 9.24 -16.36
C ALA A 605 -22.91 8.10 -16.63
N ASP A 606 -22.00 8.31 -17.56
CA ASP A 606 -20.93 7.38 -17.93
C ASP A 606 -19.55 7.90 -17.52
N ASN A 607 -18.71 7.01 -17.00
CA ASN A 607 -17.30 7.30 -16.77
C ASN A 607 -16.43 6.18 -17.38
N PHE A 608 -15.41 6.56 -18.11
CA PHE A 608 -14.40 5.66 -18.68
C PHE A 608 -13.04 6.00 -18.10
N THR A 609 -12.32 5.00 -17.64
CA THR A 609 -10.95 5.17 -17.13
C THR A 609 -10.05 4.12 -17.76
N VAL A 610 -8.90 4.55 -18.29
CA VAL A 610 -7.82 3.67 -18.74
C VAL A 610 -6.59 3.99 -17.95
N THR A 611 -5.98 2.96 -17.38
CA THR A 611 -4.74 3.07 -16.59
C THR A 611 -3.68 2.16 -17.19
N ALA A 612 -2.48 2.68 -17.38
CA ALA A 612 -1.31 1.96 -17.85
C ALA A 612 -0.19 2.09 -16.81
N ASN A 613 0.39 0.97 -16.41
CA ASN A 613 1.49 0.89 -15.46
C ASN A 613 2.68 0.21 -16.11
N TYR A 614 3.83 0.85 -16.06
CA TYR A 614 5.09 0.30 -16.48
C TYR A 614 6.08 0.30 -15.31
N SER A 615 6.70 -0.83 -15.02
CA SER A 615 7.82 -0.96 -14.12
C SER A 615 9.03 -1.44 -14.89
N GLY A 616 10.09 -0.67 -14.87
CA GLY A 616 11.38 -1.05 -15.44
C GLY A 616 12.03 -2.21 -14.66
N PRO A 617 13.17 -2.71 -15.13
CA PRO A 617 13.89 -3.74 -14.41
C PRO A 617 14.33 -3.24 -13.03
N TYR A 618 14.44 -4.15 -12.08
CA TYR A 618 14.87 -3.88 -10.71
C TYR A 618 16.06 -4.78 -10.38
N ASP A 619 17.08 -4.20 -9.76
CA ASP A 619 18.27 -4.92 -9.33
C ASP A 619 18.72 -4.37 -7.97
N ASP A 620 18.82 -5.24 -6.95
CA ASP A 620 19.31 -4.89 -5.61
C ASP A 620 20.60 -5.65 -5.24
N GLY A 621 21.18 -6.33 -6.21
CA GLY A 621 22.42 -7.07 -6.05
C GLY A 621 22.27 -8.55 -5.81
N LEU A 622 21.24 -8.96 -5.13
CA LEU A 622 20.93 -10.37 -4.91
C LEU A 622 19.68 -10.79 -5.67
N VAL A 623 18.79 -9.85 -5.98
CA VAL A 623 17.55 -10.11 -6.72
C VAL A 623 17.48 -9.19 -7.94
N ARG A 624 17.34 -9.77 -9.12
CA ARG A 624 17.07 -9.06 -10.37
C ARG A 624 15.68 -9.41 -10.86
N ARG A 625 14.87 -8.41 -11.19
CA ARG A 625 13.52 -8.57 -11.72
C ARG A 625 13.41 -7.95 -13.10
N SER A 626 12.63 -8.60 -13.99
CA SER A 626 12.33 -8.04 -15.32
C SER A 626 11.41 -6.83 -15.23
N SER A 627 11.38 -6.05 -16.30
CA SER A 627 10.32 -5.07 -16.51
C SER A 627 8.97 -5.77 -16.74
N PHE A 628 7.88 -5.08 -16.42
CA PHE A 628 6.53 -5.50 -16.78
C PHE A 628 5.67 -4.30 -17.15
N PHE A 629 4.66 -4.56 -17.99
CA PHE A 629 3.66 -3.59 -18.38
C PHE A 629 2.27 -4.17 -18.16
N ARG A 630 1.39 -3.36 -17.55
CA ARG A 630 -0.01 -3.71 -17.31
C ARG A 630 -0.91 -2.56 -17.71
N ALA A 631 -2.03 -2.87 -18.35
CA ALA A 631 -3.05 -1.89 -18.62
C ALA A 631 -4.42 -2.42 -18.24
N SER A 632 -5.26 -1.53 -17.72
CA SER A 632 -6.64 -1.82 -17.33
C SER A 632 -7.58 -0.75 -17.86
N ALA A 633 -8.83 -1.12 -18.11
CA ALA A 633 -9.90 -0.20 -18.46
C ALA A 633 -11.11 -0.47 -17.56
N SER A 634 -11.81 0.58 -17.19
CA SER A 634 -13.09 0.50 -16.47
C SER A 634 -14.12 1.41 -17.11
N TRP A 635 -15.34 0.92 -17.17
CA TRP A 635 -16.52 1.68 -17.55
C TRP A 635 -17.53 1.60 -16.41
N SER A 636 -17.94 2.75 -15.89
CA SER A 636 -19.01 2.83 -14.91
C SER A 636 -20.20 3.57 -15.48
N HIS A 637 -21.41 3.04 -15.21
CA HIS A 637 -22.68 3.57 -15.67
C HIS A 637 -23.63 3.72 -14.49
N ALA A 638 -24.21 4.90 -14.32
CA ALA A 638 -25.27 5.16 -13.35
C ALA A 638 -26.63 4.72 -13.93
N ILE A 639 -27.05 3.48 -13.61
CA ILE A 639 -28.31 2.89 -14.11
C ILE A 639 -29.53 3.67 -13.57
N THR A 640 -29.48 4.02 -12.29
CA THR A 640 -30.41 4.90 -11.61
C THR A 640 -29.68 5.80 -10.64
N ASP A 641 -30.32 6.76 -10.01
CA ASP A 641 -29.71 7.59 -8.96
C ASP A 641 -29.16 6.78 -7.76
N ARG A 642 -29.56 5.52 -7.62
CA ARG A 642 -29.13 4.64 -6.52
C ARG A 642 -28.38 3.39 -6.96
N LEU A 643 -28.51 2.98 -8.21
CA LEU A 643 -27.90 1.77 -8.75
C LEU A 643 -26.87 2.14 -9.81
N SER A 644 -25.65 1.69 -9.63
CA SER A 644 -24.56 1.82 -10.61
C SER A 644 -23.96 0.46 -10.95
N GLY A 645 -23.50 0.32 -12.19
CA GLY A 645 -22.77 -0.82 -12.69
C GLY A 645 -21.35 -0.41 -13.10
N VAL A 646 -20.38 -1.29 -12.91
CA VAL A 646 -19.00 -1.11 -13.37
C VAL A 646 -18.49 -2.37 -14.03
N LEU A 647 -17.99 -2.23 -15.25
CA LEU A 647 -17.24 -3.25 -15.96
C LEU A 647 -15.76 -2.87 -15.93
N THR A 648 -14.92 -3.78 -15.42
CA THR A 648 -13.47 -3.60 -15.40
C THR A 648 -12.81 -4.72 -16.21
N ILE A 649 -11.80 -4.37 -16.99
CA ILE A 649 -10.92 -5.30 -17.70
C ILE A 649 -9.50 -5.02 -17.23
N GLU A 650 -8.90 -6.00 -16.55
CA GLU A 650 -7.50 -5.96 -16.13
C GLU A 650 -6.63 -6.73 -17.14
N ASP A 651 -5.36 -6.36 -17.26
CA ASP A 651 -4.39 -6.99 -18.17
C ASP A 651 -4.90 -7.08 -19.63
N ILE A 652 -5.36 -5.92 -20.18
CA ILE A 652 -6.01 -5.83 -21.51
C ILE A 652 -5.17 -6.46 -22.64
N PHE A 653 -3.85 -6.41 -22.53
CA PHE A 653 -2.91 -6.90 -23.56
C PHE A 653 -2.53 -8.37 -23.40
N GLY A 654 -3.17 -9.09 -22.47
CA GLY A 654 -2.93 -10.51 -22.23
C GLY A 654 -2.13 -10.79 -20.96
N PRO A 655 -1.69 -12.04 -20.80
CA PRO A 655 -0.91 -12.43 -19.63
C PRO A 655 0.35 -11.62 -19.46
N THR A 656 0.62 -11.17 -18.23
CA THR A 656 1.88 -10.49 -17.90
C THR A 656 2.91 -11.52 -17.48
N GLU A 657 4.03 -11.59 -18.20
CA GLU A 657 5.19 -12.36 -17.81
C GLU A 657 6.07 -11.55 -16.86
N PHE A 658 6.50 -12.17 -15.78
CA PHE A 658 7.37 -11.59 -14.79
C PHE A 658 8.51 -12.55 -14.45
N ARG A 659 9.77 -12.11 -14.61
CA ARG A 659 10.96 -12.88 -14.30
C ARG A 659 11.69 -12.33 -13.10
N SER A 660 12.09 -13.23 -12.20
CA SER A 660 12.93 -12.91 -11.05
C SER A 660 14.15 -13.82 -11.05
N SER A 661 15.34 -13.26 -10.85
CA SER A 661 16.57 -14.04 -10.66
C SER A 661 17.13 -13.71 -9.30
N THR A 662 17.43 -14.73 -8.50
CA THR A 662 18.09 -14.62 -7.20
C THR A 662 19.48 -15.19 -7.32
N PHE A 663 20.47 -14.45 -6.83
CA PHE A 663 21.88 -14.80 -6.91
C PHE A 663 22.41 -15.11 -5.50
N SER A 664 23.12 -16.23 -5.36
CA SER A 664 23.87 -16.59 -4.17
C SER A 664 25.25 -17.11 -4.55
N ASP A 665 26.10 -17.39 -3.57
CA ASP A 665 27.42 -17.97 -3.83
C ASP A 665 27.34 -19.42 -4.28
N THR A 666 26.23 -20.11 -4.01
CA THR A 666 26.05 -21.54 -4.31
C THR A 666 25.08 -21.81 -5.46
N ALA A 667 24.21 -20.85 -5.81
CA ALA A 667 23.21 -21.08 -6.85
C ALA A 667 22.71 -19.77 -7.50
N VAL A 668 22.24 -19.89 -8.74
CA VAL A 668 21.40 -18.90 -9.40
C VAL A 668 20.03 -19.51 -9.61
N THR A 669 18.99 -18.91 -9.03
CA THR A 669 17.60 -19.34 -9.22
C THR A 669 16.88 -18.32 -10.08
N ARG A 670 16.34 -18.74 -11.24
CA ARG A 670 15.51 -17.92 -12.10
C ARG A 670 14.08 -18.43 -12.04
N THR A 671 13.14 -17.54 -11.74
CA THR A 671 11.72 -17.89 -11.72
C THR A 671 10.98 -17.00 -12.72
N THR A 672 10.28 -17.63 -13.63
CA THR A 672 9.36 -16.97 -14.58
C THR A 672 7.93 -17.24 -14.13
N PHE A 673 7.16 -16.20 -13.89
CA PHE A 673 5.74 -16.26 -13.58
C PHE A 673 4.93 -15.75 -14.75
N LEU A 674 3.82 -16.42 -15.05
CA LEU A 674 2.84 -16.01 -16.03
C LEU A 674 1.50 -15.77 -15.33
N SER A 675 0.95 -14.56 -15.47
CA SER A 675 -0.38 -14.25 -14.95
C SER A 675 -1.47 -14.91 -15.81
N ASP A 676 -2.68 -15.05 -15.25
CA ASP A 676 -3.81 -15.75 -15.89
C ASP A 676 -4.52 -14.94 -17.01
N GLY A 677 -3.91 -13.87 -17.56
CA GLY A 677 -4.39 -13.11 -18.71
C GLY A 677 -5.56 -12.15 -18.38
N PRO A 678 -6.31 -11.67 -19.39
CA PRO A 678 -7.32 -10.65 -19.18
C PRO A 678 -8.39 -11.09 -18.19
N ARG A 679 -8.63 -10.27 -17.16
CA ARG A 679 -9.67 -10.50 -16.16
C ARG A 679 -10.80 -9.52 -16.36
N PHE A 680 -12.02 -10.07 -16.45
CA PHE A 680 -13.24 -9.30 -16.53
C PHE A 680 -13.94 -9.32 -15.17
N LYS A 681 -14.32 -8.16 -14.66
CA LYS A 681 -15.08 -8.01 -13.42
C LYS A 681 -16.30 -7.14 -13.70
N LEU A 682 -17.49 -7.63 -13.35
CA LEU A 682 -18.72 -6.87 -13.34
C LEU A 682 -19.13 -6.63 -11.88
N ALA A 683 -19.39 -5.38 -11.52
CA ALA A 683 -19.84 -4.99 -10.20
C ALA A 683 -21.14 -4.18 -10.29
N LEU A 684 -22.06 -4.42 -9.36
CA LEU A 684 -23.28 -3.63 -9.15
C LEU A 684 -23.28 -3.08 -7.73
N THR A 685 -23.57 -1.80 -7.59
CA THR A 685 -23.64 -1.13 -6.28
C THR A 685 -24.96 -0.41 -6.11
N TYR A 686 -25.67 -0.70 -5.03
CA TYR A 686 -26.88 0.00 -4.61
C TYR A 686 -26.59 0.91 -3.43
N SER A 687 -26.87 2.22 -3.57
CA SER A 687 -26.66 3.24 -2.53
C SER A 687 -27.89 3.37 -1.63
N LEU A 688 -27.67 3.29 -0.31
CA LEU A 688 -28.68 3.52 0.73
C LEU A 688 -28.75 5.01 1.07
N GLY A 689 -29.94 5.53 1.33
CA GLY A 689 -30.17 6.95 1.66
C GLY A 689 -30.48 7.81 0.43
N ARG A 690 -30.52 9.12 0.62
CA ARG A 690 -30.82 10.06 -0.48
C ARG A 690 -29.58 10.31 -1.32
N PRO A 691 -29.58 10.08 -2.65
CA PRO A 691 -28.50 10.47 -3.54
C PRO A 691 -28.44 12.00 -3.65
N GLY A 692 -27.26 12.55 -3.83
CA GLY A 692 -27.09 13.89 -4.39
C GLY A 692 -27.11 15.07 -3.43
N GLN A 693 -27.13 14.92 -2.10
CA GLN A 693 -26.78 16.04 -1.24
C GLN A 693 -25.24 16.18 -1.17
N PRO A 694 -24.66 17.35 -1.52
CA PRO A 694 -23.26 17.62 -1.28
C PRO A 694 -22.99 17.36 0.21
N GLN A 695 -22.02 16.54 0.52
CA GLN A 695 -21.58 16.43 1.91
C GLN A 695 -21.03 17.79 2.33
N PRO A 696 -21.40 18.31 3.52
CA PRO A 696 -20.70 19.47 4.05
C PRO A 696 -19.19 19.15 4.05
N PRO A 697 -18.35 20.13 3.68
CA PRO A 697 -16.93 19.91 3.70
C PRO A 697 -16.57 19.33 5.08
N ILE A 698 -15.82 18.25 5.09
CA ILE A 698 -15.23 17.70 6.33
C ILE A 698 -14.59 18.91 6.98
N PRO A 699 -14.90 19.28 8.25
CA PRO A 699 -14.25 20.41 8.86
C PRO A 699 -12.75 20.18 8.71
N ALA A 700 -12.15 20.95 7.83
CA ALA A 700 -10.71 20.99 7.68
C ALA A 700 -10.19 21.26 9.09
N SER A 701 -9.18 20.54 9.52
CA SER A 701 -8.33 21.07 10.58
C SER A 701 -8.05 22.51 10.17
N PRO A 702 -8.35 23.51 11.02
CA PRO A 702 -8.40 24.89 10.57
C PRO A 702 -7.19 25.23 9.72
N PRO A 703 -7.38 25.89 8.57
CA PRO A 703 -6.26 26.21 7.68
C PRO A 703 -5.21 26.94 8.51
N VAL A 704 -3.97 26.56 8.32
CA VAL A 704 -2.84 27.34 8.81
C VAL A 704 -3.05 28.75 8.22
N PRO A 705 -3.28 29.81 9.01
CA PRO A 705 -3.39 31.15 8.46
C PRO A 705 -2.09 31.47 7.74
N VAL A 706 -2.17 31.68 6.42
CA VAL A 706 -1.04 32.15 5.62
C VAL A 706 -0.85 33.63 6.03
N PRO A 707 0.26 34.03 6.65
CA PRO A 707 0.52 35.44 6.93
C PRO A 707 0.68 36.15 5.57
N GLY A 708 -0.20 37.10 5.25
CA GLY A 708 -0.01 38.01 4.12
C GLY A 708 -1.07 38.00 3.02
N ALA A 709 -2.32 37.65 3.30
CA ALA A 709 -3.44 37.96 2.41
C ALA A 709 -4.28 39.11 3.05
N GLN A 710 -3.80 40.34 2.90
CA GLN A 710 -4.58 41.56 2.85
C GLN A 710 -4.30 42.27 1.54
#